data_c36b9977e063111df016f9758236b709
#
_entry.id   c36b9977e063111df016f9758236b709
#
_cell.length_a   1.000
_cell.length_b   1.000
_cell.length_c   1.000
_cell.angle_alpha   90.00
_cell.angle_beta   90.00
_cell.angle_gamma   90.00
#
_symmetry.space_group_name_H-M   'P 1'
#
loop_
_entity.id
_entity.type
_entity.pdbx_description
1 polymer ?
#
loop_
_entity_poly.entity_id
_entity_poly.type
_entity_poly.pdbx_seq_one_letter_code
_entity_poly.pdbx_strand_id
1 'polypeptide(L)'
;MKKILGLLCIFLLIPISAFSQYYVQGKVTDEKGIGINEVQIYLYRNGELVALTHSNTNGEYRTGKVSQGKYHVVTSCVGLTSKEDSVTIAQDVTLNFILETRSIMLDSVVVKGRNSRATSKGHIFYLSKKAKESGNPFIALQEIPLLYSDPVSESVRSSDGQSMMILIDGMRVNSGISPIDPSRIKSVEIIDVVGAKYMRQGVKRIMNIKLKETSLYTYTQLSARADYPEKSSFATPKFEIGNSRISLYGDAFFSTGHSRQVNSYNLVTPMLAKEYSGETRSKINDYDYSLMTKWRITEKDYLAAYIQGNASKETSRNISHGEQNENIITRDNTSDYRSHLFSATAYYKHIFSDDEEMEMYAVYSDNRADNTSSLEENVNGKGGVNTQKYSNDRKLTTLTLDYSKDFDNGGSLNIGNETQYSYDRIENTGIGSYTFKHHRLNEFVFAGYNGMLTRKLTYDATAGMEYVSMKSDSIYHHYFRPRLSLGMYYNITNRMSTKISYTYSNTPPSVAMLNPFNTSADTLLVSHGNPFLMPSKTHSFGWNASYFRGGLGLNASISYGISSDVIEPVHFAENNGVLLTTYENMGRFRSLQLKYNMSWHVKGFFFLMDIAHNVSYYTTVGAKKHFTGMLILSKKWGKFEVRTVFSYQNYINTEFSRTKNYNPESNLRLSYNFTPDILLSIGCTSFIGNPRSKTTVSTGAYRNFTHSTKKTFTPWVLFRWSIRKNDKKKIELENDIMRDHENKIKL
;
A
#
# COMPACT_ATOMS: atom_id res chain seq x y z
N MET A 1 12.69 33.96 9.20
CA MET A 1 13.02 32.99 10.28
C MET A 1 12.56 33.45 11.67
N LYS A 2 12.88 34.67 12.16
CA LYS A 2 12.46 35.13 13.52
C LYS A 2 10.93 35.20 13.75
N LYS A 3 10.08 35.45 12.73
CA LYS A 3 8.62 35.49 12.85
C LYS A 3 7.95 34.11 12.86
N ILE A 4 8.60 33.08 12.30
CA ILE A 4 8.10 31.70 12.31
C ILE A 4 8.43 31.02 13.64
N LEU A 5 9.56 31.35 14.25
CA LEU A 5 9.94 30.87 15.58
C LEU A 5 9.00 31.41 16.67
N GLY A 6 8.49 32.63 16.52
CA GLY A 6 7.49 33.21 17.41
C GLY A 6 6.12 32.51 17.38
N LEU A 7 5.71 32.01 16.20
CA LEU A 7 4.46 31.26 16.06
C LEU A 7 4.59 29.84 16.62
N LEU A 8 5.76 29.23 16.53
CA LEU A 8 6.04 27.91 17.11
C LEU A 8 6.08 27.97 18.65
N CYS A 9 6.58 29.06 19.23
CA CYS A 9 6.59 29.26 20.68
C CYS A 9 5.18 29.53 21.26
N ILE A 10 4.26 30.12 20.48
CA ILE A 10 2.86 30.32 20.92
C ILE A 10 2.09 28.99 20.96
N PHE A 11 2.43 28.01 20.12
CA PHE A 11 1.83 26.68 20.16
C PHE A 11 2.33 25.81 21.35
N LEU A 12 3.47 26.14 21.95
CA LEU A 12 4.04 25.44 23.11
C LEU A 12 3.53 25.98 24.46
N LEU A 13 2.76 27.08 24.47
CA LEU A 13 2.21 27.71 25.68
C LEU A 13 0.71 27.44 25.89
N ILE A 14 0.14 26.39 25.28
CA ILE A 14 -1.19 25.92 25.65
C ILE A 14 -1.07 25.31 27.05
N PRO A 15 -1.73 25.86 28.09
CA PRO A 15 -1.70 25.27 29.42
C PRO A 15 -2.28 23.86 29.33
N ILE A 16 -1.48 22.84 29.65
CA ILE A 16 -1.95 21.49 29.90
C ILE A 16 -2.80 21.57 31.17
N SER A 17 -4.10 21.75 30.99
CA SER A 17 -5.04 21.62 32.08
C SER A 17 -4.99 20.15 32.52
N ALA A 18 -4.41 19.86 33.63
CA ALA A 18 -4.45 18.55 34.25
C ALA A 18 -5.92 18.28 34.67
N PHE A 19 -6.66 17.62 33.75
CA PHE A 19 -8.00 17.14 34.06
C PHE A 19 -7.87 15.96 35.03
N SER A 20 -8.40 16.08 36.23
CA SER A 20 -8.55 14.94 37.13
C SER A 20 -9.34 13.85 36.43
N GLN A 21 -8.78 12.65 36.37
CA GLN A 21 -9.38 11.49 35.73
C GLN A 21 -9.59 10.40 36.78
N TYR A 22 -10.74 9.75 36.71
CA TYR A 22 -11.19 8.77 37.68
C TYR A 22 -11.64 7.49 37.01
N TYR A 23 -11.66 6.39 37.75
CA TYR A 23 -12.18 5.11 37.27
C TYR A 23 -13.61 4.89 37.77
N VAL A 24 -14.40 4.22 36.93
CA VAL A 24 -15.62 3.55 37.38
C VAL A 24 -15.34 2.06 37.34
N GLN A 25 -15.50 1.39 38.46
CA GLN A 25 -15.28 -0.05 38.61
C GLN A 25 -16.44 -0.66 39.41
N GLY A 26 -16.54 -1.98 39.39
CA GLY A 26 -17.59 -2.64 40.15
C GLY A 26 -17.74 -4.10 39.74
N LYS A 27 -18.84 -4.70 40.16
CA LYS A 27 -19.15 -6.10 39.85
C LYS A 27 -20.56 -6.20 39.27
N VAL A 28 -20.72 -7.04 38.26
CA VAL A 28 -22.01 -7.39 37.67
C VAL A 28 -22.31 -8.84 38.01
N THR A 29 -23.47 -9.08 38.67
CA THR A 29 -23.90 -10.39 39.12
C THR A 29 -25.31 -10.73 38.62
N ASP A 30 -25.67 -11.98 38.67
CA ASP A 30 -27.04 -12.42 38.54
C ASP A 30 -27.78 -12.26 39.91
N GLU A 31 -29.09 -12.64 39.96
CA GLU A 31 -29.92 -12.62 41.14
C GLU A 31 -29.40 -13.51 42.28
N LYS A 32 -28.54 -14.49 41.97
CA LYS A 32 -27.93 -15.43 42.93
C LYS A 32 -26.56 -14.96 43.41
N GLY A 33 -26.07 -13.80 42.94
CA GLY A 33 -24.78 -13.23 43.31
C GLY A 33 -23.59 -13.80 42.53
N ILE A 34 -23.85 -14.63 41.49
CA ILE A 34 -22.80 -15.18 40.64
C ILE A 34 -22.36 -14.09 39.65
N GLY A 35 -21.04 -13.92 39.47
CA GLY A 35 -20.47 -12.96 38.52
C GLY A 35 -20.82 -13.33 37.09
N ILE A 36 -21.20 -12.35 36.26
CA ILE A 36 -21.55 -12.52 34.86
C ILE A 36 -20.41 -12.01 33.99
N ASN A 37 -19.88 -12.88 33.13
CA ASN A 37 -18.81 -12.56 32.18
C ASN A 37 -19.35 -11.82 30.95
N GLU A 38 -18.52 -10.98 30.31
CA GLU A 38 -18.80 -10.31 29.04
C GLU A 38 -20.01 -9.34 29.08
N VAL A 39 -20.41 -8.84 30.25
CA VAL A 39 -21.37 -7.74 30.33
C VAL A 39 -20.71 -6.48 29.84
N GLN A 40 -21.30 -5.83 28.88
CA GLN A 40 -20.82 -4.53 28.38
C GLN A 40 -21.34 -3.40 29.25
N ILE A 41 -20.44 -2.53 29.69
CA ILE A 41 -20.74 -1.37 30.54
C ILE A 41 -20.41 -0.11 29.75
N TYR A 42 -21.44 0.68 29.42
CA TYR A 42 -21.35 1.90 28.65
C TYR A 42 -21.47 3.11 29.57
N LEU A 43 -20.60 4.08 29.43
CA LEU A 43 -20.67 5.37 30.09
C LEU A 43 -20.98 6.46 29.07
N TYR A 44 -22.10 7.14 29.26
CA TYR A 44 -22.51 8.26 28.41
C TYR A 44 -22.40 9.58 29.21
N ARG A 45 -22.01 10.64 28.51
CA ARG A 45 -22.08 12.02 29.04
C ARG A 45 -22.73 12.89 27.95
N ASN A 46 -23.81 13.59 28.33
CA ASN A 46 -24.59 14.40 27.38
C ASN A 46 -25.04 13.63 26.14
N GLY A 47 -25.39 12.36 26.31
CA GLY A 47 -25.79 11.48 25.18
C GLY A 47 -24.67 10.93 24.30
N GLU A 48 -23.40 11.28 24.56
CA GLU A 48 -22.25 10.75 23.86
C GLU A 48 -21.59 9.63 24.67
N LEU A 49 -21.24 8.51 24.02
CA LEU A 49 -20.50 7.40 24.63
C LEU A 49 -19.07 7.84 24.95
N VAL A 50 -18.73 7.73 26.23
CA VAL A 50 -17.50 8.24 26.81
C VAL A 50 -16.52 7.13 27.13
N ALA A 51 -17.00 6.01 27.67
CA ALA A 51 -16.22 4.81 27.93
C ALA A 51 -17.06 3.56 27.70
N LEU A 52 -16.40 2.49 27.31
CA LEU A 52 -16.95 1.14 27.21
C LEU A 52 -15.94 0.18 27.84
N THR A 53 -16.43 -0.71 28.70
CA THR A 53 -15.68 -1.81 29.27
C THR A 53 -16.57 -3.05 29.33
N HIS A 54 -16.01 -4.20 29.69
CA HIS A 54 -16.74 -5.45 29.89
C HIS A 54 -16.31 -6.10 31.19
N SER A 55 -17.19 -6.92 31.77
CA SER A 55 -16.89 -7.69 32.96
C SER A 55 -16.07 -8.92 32.64
N ASN A 56 -15.20 -9.34 33.57
CA ASN A 56 -14.42 -10.56 33.50
C ASN A 56 -15.24 -11.78 33.99
N THR A 57 -14.62 -12.96 34.05
CA THR A 57 -15.24 -14.20 34.50
C THR A 57 -15.80 -14.17 35.92
N ASN A 58 -15.31 -13.27 36.80
CA ASN A 58 -15.79 -13.05 38.14
C ASN A 58 -16.90 -11.97 38.22
N GLY A 59 -17.28 -11.40 37.05
CA GLY A 59 -18.22 -10.28 36.94
C GLY A 59 -17.62 -8.91 37.23
N GLU A 60 -16.32 -8.80 37.48
CA GLU A 60 -15.66 -7.54 37.80
C GLU A 60 -15.36 -6.73 36.54
N TYR A 61 -15.52 -5.41 36.63
CA TYR A 61 -15.21 -4.50 35.53
C TYR A 61 -14.51 -3.22 36.03
N ARG A 62 -13.74 -2.60 35.13
CA ARG A 62 -13.12 -1.29 35.36
C ARG A 62 -13.06 -0.54 34.04
N THR A 63 -13.48 0.72 34.05
CA THR A 63 -13.39 1.57 32.84
C THR A 63 -11.99 2.16 32.69
N GLY A 64 -11.67 2.62 31.49
CA GLY A 64 -10.60 3.60 31.33
C GLY A 64 -10.88 4.88 32.13
N LYS A 65 -9.87 5.69 32.35
CA LYS A 65 -9.99 6.98 33.10
C LYS A 65 -10.97 7.93 32.42
N VAL A 66 -11.89 8.47 33.19
CA VAL A 66 -12.90 9.45 32.75
C VAL A 66 -12.78 10.74 33.53
N SER A 67 -13.12 11.87 32.92
CA SER A 67 -13.04 13.16 33.54
C SER A 67 -14.18 13.36 34.58
N GLN A 68 -13.99 14.22 35.54
CA GLN A 68 -15.06 14.63 36.49
C GLN A 68 -16.32 15.07 35.74
N GLY A 69 -17.50 14.61 36.20
CA GLY A 69 -18.78 15.00 35.61
C GLY A 69 -19.91 14.03 35.91
N LYS A 70 -21.10 14.35 35.40
CA LYS A 70 -22.28 13.49 35.52
C LYS A 70 -22.35 12.55 34.31
N TYR A 71 -22.51 11.25 34.59
CA TYR A 71 -22.53 10.19 33.60
C TYR A 71 -23.79 9.34 33.73
N HIS A 72 -24.27 8.84 32.58
CA HIS A 72 -25.30 7.85 32.50
C HIS A 72 -24.62 6.51 32.15
N VAL A 73 -24.81 5.50 32.99
CA VAL A 73 -24.17 4.18 32.88
C VAL A 73 -25.22 3.16 32.43
N VAL A 74 -24.94 2.43 31.40
CA VAL A 74 -25.82 1.39 30.87
C VAL A 74 -25.06 0.06 30.83
N THR A 75 -25.67 -1.00 31.38
CA THR A 75 -25.15 -2.36 31.27
C THR A 75 -25.95 -3.15 30.23
N SER A 76 -25.28 -3.96 29.44
CA SER A 76 -25.92 -4.80 28.43
C SER A 76 -25.25 -6.17 28.33
N CYS A 77 -26.04 -7.22 28.36
CA CYS A 77 -25.62 -8.60 28.15
C CYS A 77 -26.72 -9.39 27.47
N VAL A 78 -26.33 -10.37 26.63
CA VAL A 78 -27.26 -11.22 25.86
C VAL A 78 -28.12 -12.06 26.84
N GLY A 79 -29.43 -11.98 26.68
CA GLY A 79 -30.37 -12.78 27.49
C GLY A 79 -30.69 -12.17 28.87
N LEU A 80 -30.14 -11.02 29.20
CA LEU A 80 -30.37 -10.34 30.48
C LEU A 80 -31.00 -8.95 30.30
N THR A 81 -31.68 -8.46 31.33
CA THR A 81 -32.29 -7.13 31.34
C THR A 81 -31.21 -6.08 31.52
N SER A 82 -31.10 -5.12 30.58
CA SER A 82 -30.21 -3.97 30.73
C SER A 82 -30.59 -3.15 31.95
N LYS A 83 -29.59 -2.72 32.75
CA LYS A 83 -29.75 -1.80 33.85
C LYS A 83 -29.08 -0.47 33.51
N GLU A 84 -29.72 0.61 33.90
CA GLU A 84 -29.23 1.97 33.73
C GLU A 84 -29.10 2.66 35.06
N ASP A 85 -28.06 3.47 35.22
CA ASP A 85 -27.83 4.27 36.41
C ASP A 85 -27.19 5.62 36.04
N SER A 86 -27.31 6.60 36.91
CA SER A 86 -26.70 7.92 36.74
C SER A 86 -25.74 8.20 37.88
N VAL A 87 -24.48 8.46 37.56
CA VAL A 87 -23.43 8.68 38.56
C VAL A 87 -22.73 10.02 38.35
N THR A 88 -22.40 10.69 39.42
CA THR A 88 -21.54 11.87 39.40
C THR A 88 -20.14 11.45 39.81
N ILE A 89 -19.20 11.56 38.91
CA ILE A 89 -17.81 11.16 39.10
C ILE A 89 -16.99 12.38 39.51
N ALA A 90 -16.56 12.40 40.79
CA ALA A 90 -15.64 13.39 41.36
C ALA A 90 -14.41 12.72 42.01
N GLN A 91 -14.44 11.40 42.13
CA GLN A 91 -13.41 10.49 42.62
C GLN A 91 -13.63 9.11 41.95
N ASP A 92 -12.77 8.14 42.23
CA ASP A 92 -13.00 6.75 41.77
C ASP A 92 -14.31 6.23 42.36
N VAL A 93 -15.17 5.64 41.52
CA VAL A 93 -16.53 5.23 41.90
C VAL A 93 -16.67 3.74 41.70
N THR A 94 -17.28 3.06 42.67
CA THR A 94 -17.68 1.65 42.57
C THR A 94 -19.19 1.54 42.33
N LEU A 95 -19.58 0.92 41.20
CA LEU A 95 -21.00 0.66 40.85
C LEU A 95 -21.18 -0.82 40.60
N ASN A 96 -22.11 -1.45 41.33
CA ASN A 96 -22.44 -2.85 41.13
C ASN A 96 -23.84 -2.98 40.49
N PHE A 97 -23.97 -3.96 39.58
CA PHE A 97 -25.21 -4.21 38.87
C PHE A 97 -25.67 -5.65 39.10
N ILE A 98 -26.97 -5.83 39.28
CA ILE A 98 -27.62 -7.14 39.34
C ILE A 98 -28.50 -7.24 38.08
N LEU A 99 -28.21 -8.19 37.17
CA LEU A 99 -28.95 -8.38 35.93
C LEU A 99 -29.88 -9.59 36.03
N GLU A 100 -31.12 -9.40 35.63
CA GLU A 100 -32.19 -10.40 35.67
C GLU A 100 -32.36 -11.06 34.29
N THR A 101 -32.73 -12.34 34.23
CA THR A 101 -33.02 -13.04 32.98
C THR A 101 -34.28 -12.49 32.32
N ARG A 102 -34.20 -12.13 31.04
CA ARG A 102 -35.35 -11.60 30.30
C ARG A 102 -35.82 -12.59 29.22
N SER A 103 -37.07 -13.03 29.27
CA SER A 103 -37.77 -13.64 28.16
C SER A 103 -38.43 -12.55 27.30
N ILE A 104 -38.07 -12.40 26.02
CA ILE A 104 -38.61 -11.35 25.15
C ILE A 104 -39.40 -11.99 24.00
N MET A 105 -40.70 -11.62 23.91
CA MET A 105 -41.43 -11.60 22.65
C MET A 105 -41.04 -10.36 21.87
N LEU A 106 -40.52 -10.54 20.66
CA LEU A 106 -40.00 -9.47 19.82
C LEU A 106 -41.10 -8.83 18.96
N ASP A 107 -41.44 -7.57 19.25
CA ASP A 107 -42.00 -6.68 18.23
C ASP A 107 -40.88 -6.12 17.37
N SER A 108 -41.07 -6.14 16.05
CA SER A 108 -40.03 -5.74 15.09
C SER A 108 -39.80 -4.23 15.11
N VAL A 109 -38.77 -3.78 15.82
CA VAL A 109 -38.28 -2.41 15.75
C VAL A 109 -37.17 -2.32 14.71
N VAL A 110 -37.40 -1.59 13.63
CA VAL A 110 -36.36 -1.28 12.62
C VAL A 110 -35.41 -0.23 13.19
N VAL A 111 -34.31 -0.65 13.75
CA VAL A 111 -33.24 0.25 14.22
C VAL A 111 -32.19 0.44 13.13
N LYS A 112 -31.98 1.66 12.67
CA LYS A 112 -30.90 2.01 11.74
C LYS A 112 -29.56 2.02 12.51
N GLY A 113 -28.86 0.89 12.55
CA GLY A 113 -27.54 0.82 13.14
C GLY A 113 -26.52 1.69 12.41
N ARG A 114 -25.54 2.22 13.13
CA ARG A 114 -24.39 2.92 12.54
C ARG A 114 -23.47 1.88 11.89
N ASN A 115 -23.29 1.96 10.57
CA ASN A 115 -22.39 1.06 9.85
C ASN A 115 -20.89 1.39 10.07
N SER A 116 -20.57 2.40 10.87
CA SER A 116 -19.19 2.79 11.17
C SER A 116 -19.06 3.44 12.55
N ARG A 117 -17.88 3.24 13.15
CA ARG A 117 -17.49 3.82 14.44
C ARG A 117 -16.10 4.43 14.30
N ALA A 118 -15.92 5.67 14.77
CA ALA A 118 -14.59 6.28 14.91
C ALA A 118 -13.86 5.70 16.13
N THR A 119 -12.55 5.51 15.98
CA THR A 119 -11.62 5.11 17.05
C THR A 119 -10.50 6.14 17.17
N SER A 120 -9.68 6.06 18.20
CA SER A 120 -8.49 6.91 18.35
C SER A 120 -7.46 6.73 17.22
N LYS A 121 -7.44 5.57 16.57
CA LYS A 121 -6.47 5.22 15.49
C LYS A 121 -7.08 5.28 14.08
N GLY A 122 -8.41 5.48 13.95
CA GLY A 122 -9.10 5.46 12.64
C GLY A 122 -10.59 5.15 12.73
N HIS A 123 -11.08 4.20 11.93
CA HIS A 123 -12.50 3.87 11.84
C HIS A 123 -12.72 2.35 11.75
N ILE A 124 -13.78 1.86 12.39
CA ILE A 124 -14.27 0.48 12.23
C ILE A 124 -15.55 0.54 11.41
N PHE A 125 -15.65 -0.33 10.39
CA PHE A 125 -16.82 -0.47 9.54
C PHE A 125 -17.43 -1.86 9.70
N TYR A 126 -18.76 -1.91 9.72
CA TYR A 126 -19.56 -3.14 9.75
C TYR A 126 -20.31 -3.26 8.44
N LEU A 127 -20.09 -4.35 7.73
CA LEU A 127 -20.73 -4.60 6.44
C LEU A 127 -22.22 -4.90 6.61
N SER A 128 -23.05 -4.38 5.72
CA SER A 128 -24.49 -4.69 5.68
C SER A 128 -24.74 -6.17 5.37
N LYS A 129 -25.93 -6.67 5.71
CA LYS A 129 -26.37 -8.02 5.34
C LYS A 129 -26.23 -8.27 3.83
N LYS A 130 -26.66 -7.30 3.00
CA LYS A 130 -26.54 -7.37 1.54
C LYS A 130 -25.09 -7.50 1.06
N ALA A 131 -24.15 -6.80 1.71
CA ALA A 131 -22.74 -6.90 1.38
C ALA A 131 -22.18 -8.27 1.78
N LYS A 132 -22.53 -8.77 2.96
CA LYS A 132 -22.15 -10.11 3.44
C LYS A 132 -22.68 -11.24 2.55
N GLU A 133 -23.87 -11.07 1.97
CA GLU A 133 -24.51 -12.03 1.05
C GLU A 133 -24.01 -11.90 -0.40
N SER A 134 -23.12 -10.95 -0.69
CA SER A 134 -22.62 -10.71 -2.07
C SER A 134 -21.78 -11.86 -2.64
N GLY A 135 -21.29 -12.77 -1.78
CA GLY A 135 -20.43 -13.88 -2.18
C GLY A 135 -19.03 -13.45 -2.68
N ASN A 136 -18.72 -12.16 -2.70
CA ASN A 136 -17.45 -11.65 -3.18
C ASN A 136 -16.92 -10.53 -2.25
N PRO A 137 -15.73 -10.69 -1.64
CA PRO A 137 -15.20 -9.73 -0.67
C PRO A 137 -14.96 -8.34 -1.28
N PHE A 138 -14.59 -8.26 -2.55
CA PHE A 138 -14.38 -6.98 -3.21
C PHE A 138 -15.69 -6.23 -3.43
N ILE A 139 -16.80 -6.92 -3.70
CA ILE A 139 -18.13 -6.31 -3.77
C ILE A 139 -18.56 -5.83 -2.39
N ALA A 140 -18.33 -6.63 -1.35
CA ALA A 140 -18.68 -6.27 0.02
C ALA A 140 -17.93 -5.01 0.49
N LEU A 141 -16.64 -4.90 0.19
CA LEU A 141 -15.80 -3.76 0.59
C LEU A 141 -16.13 -2.46 -0.17
N GLN A 142 -16.90 -2.50 -1.26
CA GLN A 142 -17.38 -1.28 -1.94
C GLN A 142 -18.30 -0.41 -1.05
N GLU A 143 -18.87 -0.96 0.04
CA GLU A 143 -19.65 -0.17 0.98
C GLU A 143 -18.80 0.78 1.84
N ILE A 144 -17.47 0.58 1.90
CA ILE A 144 -16.57 1.38 2.74
C ILE A 144 -16.08 2.59 1.94
N PRO A 145 -16.48 3.83 2.31
CA PRO A 145 -16.18 5.04 1.52
C PRO A 145 -14.69 5.37 1.41
N LEU A 146 -13.86 4.86 2.33
CA LEU A 146 -12.42 5.08 2.36
C LEU A 146 -11.64 4.11 1.45
N LEU A 147 -12.34 3.16 0.81
CA LEU A 147 -11.74 2.14 -0.03
C LEU A 147 -12.22 2.27 -1.48
N TYR A 148 -11.32 2.00 -2.38
CA TYR A 148 -11.60 1.61 -3.75
C TYR A 148 -11.44 0.10 -3.85
N SER A 149 -12.48 -0.60 -4.26
CA SER A 149 -12.48 -2.04 -4.43
C SER A 149 -13.06 -2.44 -5.80
N ASP A 150 -12.29 -3.23 -6.55
CA ASP A 150 -12.70 -3.71 -7.86
C ASP A 150 -12.78 -5.25 -7.88
N PRO A 151 -13.99 -5.82 -8.01
CA PRO A 151 -14.17 -7.27 -8.01
C PRO A 151 -13.62 -7.95 -9.28
N VAL A 152 -13.36 -7.24 -10.36
CA VAL A 152 -12.84 -7.84 -11.60
C VAL A 152 -11.32 -7.92 -11.58
N SER A 153 -10.63 -6.84 -11.21
CA SER A 153 -9.18 -6.86 -11.02
C SER A 153 -8.75 -7.45 -9.68
N GLU A 154 -9.71 -7.81 -8.81
CA GLU A 154 -9.46 -8.33 -7.45
C GLU A 154 -8.52 -7.43 -6.64
N SER A 155 -8.72 -6.13 -6.75
CA SER A 155 -7.86 -5.13 -6.11
C SER A 155 -8.62 -4.30 -5.09
N VAL A 156 -7.96 -4.01 -3.97
CA VAL A 156 -8.41 -3.06 -2.95
C VAL A 156 -7.28 -2.09 -2.67
N ARG A 157 -7.62 -0.82 -2.64
CA ARG A 157 -6.69 0.26 -2.29
C ARG A 157 -7.41 1.37 -1.54
N SER A 158 -6.66 2.21 -0.89
CA SER A 158 -7.21 3.43 -0.30
C SER A 158 -7.82 4.32 -1.38
N SER A 159 -9.01 4.87 -1.15
CA SER A 159 -9.70 5.72 -2.13
C SER A 159 -8.91 6.99 -2.45
N ASP A 160 -8.14 7.50 -1.49
CA ASP A 160 -7.25 8.67 -1.64
C ASP A 160 -5.88 8.34 -2.24
N GLY A 161 -5.64 7.05 -2.62
CA GLY A 161 -4.39 6.58 -3.21
C GLY A 161 -3.21 6.54 -2.24
N GLN A 162 -3.42 6.65 -0.93
CA GLN A 162 -2.37 6.44 0.06
C GLN A 162 -1.90 4.97 0.05
N SER A 163 -0.62 4.77 0.36
CA SER A 163 -0.06 3.43 0.56
C SER A 163 -0.79 2.72 1.68
N MET A 164 -1.41 1.59 1.37
CA MET A 164 -2.23 0.82 2.30
C MET A 164 -1.72 -0.61 2.43
N MET A 165 -1.58 -1.07 3.68
CA MET A 165 -1.30 -2.48 4.00
C MET A 165 -2.61 -3.20 4.36
N ILE A 166 -2.73 -4.45 3.93
CA ILE A 166 -3.88 -5.30 4.25
C ILE A 166 -3.46 -6.31 5.30
N LEU A 167 -4.23 -6.38 6.37
CA LEU A 167 -4.11 -7.38 7.42
C LEU A 167 -5.39 -8.20 7.49
N ILE A 168 -5.28 -9.47 7.84
CA ILE A 168 -6.40 -10.34 8.23
C ILE A 168 -6.12 -10.81 9.66
N ASP A 169 -7.02 -10.51 10.59
CA ASP A 169 -6.88 -10.77 12.03
C ASP A 169 -5.54 -10.27 12.60
N GLY A 170 -5.09 -9.09 12.11
CA GLY A 170 -3.83 -8.46 12.52
C GLY A 170 -2.58 -8.99 11.82
N MET A 171 -2.66 -10.06 11.03
CA MET A 171 -1.53 -10.61 10.29
C MET A 171 -1.48 -10.07 8.86
N ARG A 172 -0.28 -9.72 8.40
CA ARG A 172 -0.07 -9.30 7.01
C ARG A 172 -0.38 -10.45 6.05
N VAL A 173 -1.13 -10.15 4.99
CA VAL A 173 -1.43 -11.11 3.93
C VAL A 173 -0.84 -10.66 2.61
N ASN A 174 -0.10 -11.56 1.98
CA ASN A 174 0.38 -11.39 0.62
C ASN A 174 -0.54 -12.09 -0.40
N SER A 175 -1.38 -13.03 0.07
CA SER A 175 -2.32 -13.82 -0.73
C SER A 175 -3.56 -13.06 -1.23
N GLY A 176 -3.71 -11.78 -0.85
CA GLY A 176 -4.93 -11.03 -1.14
C GLY A 176 -6.13 -11.47 -0.29
N ILE A 177 -7.32 -10.98 -0.63
CA ILE A 177 -8.56 -11.22 0.11
C ILE A 177 -9.59 -12.07 -0.67
N SER A 178 -9.24 -12.52 -1.89
CA SER A 178 -10.13 -13.30 -2.76
C SER A 178 -10.76 -14.53 -2.07
N PRO A 179 -10.04 -15.26 -1.21
CA PRO A 179 -10.58 -16.44 -0.54
C PRO A 179 -11.62 -16.13 0.55
N ILE A 180 -11.69 -14.88 1.03
CA ILE A 180 -12.57 -14.52 2.13
C ILE A 180 -14.03 -14.57 1.66
N ASP A 181 -14.85 -15.37 2.33
CA ASP A 181 -16.30 -15.24 2.22
C ASP A 181 -16.75 -14.00 3.01
N PRO A 182 -17.47 -13.05 2.39
CA PRO A 182 -17.93 -11.84 3.06
C PRO A 182 -18.77 -12.10 4.31
N SER A 183 -19.50 -13.22 4.39
CA SER A 183 -20.30 -13.61 5.55
C SER A 183 -19.45 -13.85 6.80
N ARG A 184 -18.16 -14.21 6.61
CA ARG A 184 -17.17 -14.40 7.68
C ARG A 184 -16.58 -13.08 8.19
N ILE A 185 -16.75 -11.96 7.48
CA ILE A 185 -16.19 -10.67 7.90
C ILE A 185 -16.99 -10.16 9.10
N LYS A 186 -16.33 -10.07 10.26
CA LYS A 186 -16.86 -9.47 11.49
C LYS A 186 -16.88 -7.96 11.38
N SER A 187 -15.72 -7.38 11.07
CA SER A 187 -15.53 -5.93 10.89
C SER A 187 -14.33 -5.64 9.97
N VAL A 188 -14.27 -4.42 9.47
CA VAL A 188 -13.12 -3.90 8.72
C VAL A 188 -12.63 -2.64 9.42
N GLU A 189 -11.39 -2.68 9.90
CA GLU A 189 -10.75 -1.57 10.60
C GLU A 189 -9.88 -0.81 9.60
N ILE A 190 -10.11 0.49 9.46
CA ILE A 190 -9.24 1.40 8.69
C ILE A 190 -8.45 2.21 9.70
N ILE A 191 -7.13 1.97 9.76
CA ILE A 191 -6.22 2.55 10.73
C ILE A 191 -5.37 3.61 10.02
N ASP A 192 -5.50 4.86 10.41
CA ASP A 192 -4.78 6.02 9.90
C ASP A 192 -3.56 6.41 10.76
N VAL A 193 -3.56 5.98 12.04
CA VAL A 193 -2.40 6.10 12.94
C VAL A 193 -1.64 4.79 12.90
N VAL A 194 -0.65 4.74 12.01
CA VAL A 194 0.13 3.53 11.72
C VAL A 194 1.32 3.45 12.67
N GLY A 195 1.50 2.30 13.32
CA GLY A 195 2.59 2.10 14.30
C GLY A 195 4.00 2.18 13.69
N ALA A 196 4.98 2.37 14.56
CA ALA A 196 6.40 2.59 14.23
C ALA A 196 7.02 1.49 13.34
N LYS A 197 6.61 0.24 13.53
CA LYS A 197 7.08 -0.93 12.75
C LYS A 197 6.86 -0.81 11.24
N TYR A 198 5.93 0.02 10.81
CA TYR A 198 5.62 0.23 9.38
C TYR A 198 6.31 1.47 8.78
N MET A 199 7.10 2.21 9.57
CA MET A 199 7.74 3.47 9.15
C MET A 199 8.63 3.28 7.91
N ARG A 200 9.49 2.25 7.87
CA ARG A 200 10.39 2.01 6.73
C ARG A 200 9.66 1.60 5.46
N GLN A 201 8.52 0.94 5.61
CA GLN A 201 7.72 0.45 4.49
C GLN A 201 6.88 1.55 3.83
N GLY A 202 6.88 2.76 4.39
CA GLY A 202 6.13 3.91 3.86
C GLY A 202 4.62 3.72 3.91
N VAL A 203 4.12 2.82 4.77
CA VAL A 203 2.69 2.55 4.95
C VAL A 203 2.03 3.77 5.59
N LYS A 204 0.95 4.25 4.98
CA LYS A 204 0.19 5.42 5.45
C LYS A 204 -1.16 5.04 6.06
N ARG A 205 -1.68 3.87 5.72
CA ARG A 205 -2.97 3.34 6.15
C ARG A 205 -2.92 1.83 6.28
N ILE A 206 -3.66 1.27 7.23
CA ILE A 206 -3.84 -0.17 7.34
C ILE A 206 -5.33 -0.49 7.20
N MET A 207 -5.66 -1.51 6.40
CA MET A 207 -6.96 -2.15 6.39
C MET A 207 -6.83 -3.50 7.09
N ASN A 208 -7.44 -3.67 8.26
CA ASN A 208 -7.45 -4.92 9.00
C ASN A 208 -8.85 -5.54 8.94
N ILE A 209 -8.97 -6.71 8.32
CA ILE A 209 -10.21 -7.47 8.22
C ILE A 209 -10.24 -8.44 9.38
N LYS A 210 -11.20 -8.28 10.30
CA LYS A 210 -11.47 -9.23 11.38
C LYS A 210 -12.45 -10.26 10.90
N LEU A 211 -12.12 -11.53 11.09
CA LEU A 211 -12.96 -12.67 10.69
C LEU A 211 -13.66 -13.29 11.90
N LYS A 212 -14.78 -13.97 11.61
CA LYS A 212 -15.44 -14.87 12.53
C LYS A 212 -14.72 -16.22 12.50
N GLU A 213 -14.78 -16.95 13.59
CA GLU A 213 -14.29 -18.33 13.62
C GLU A 213 -15.12 -19.24 12.71
N THR A 214 -14.46 -20.21 12.10
CA THR A 214 -15.10 -21.18 11.19
C THR A 214 -14.49 -22.56 11.37
N SER A 215 -15.28 -23.60 11.15
CA SER A 215 -14.82 -25.00 11.23
C SER A 215 -13.90 -25.34 10.06
N LEU A 216 -14.44 -25.63 8.91
CA LEU A 216 -13.69 -25.95 7.70
C LEU A 216 -14.23 -25.14 6.54
N TYR A 217 -13.32 -24.59 5.73
CA TYR A 217 -13.67 -23.95 4.47
C TYR A 217 -12.71 -24.35 3.36
N THR A 218 -13.20 -24.30 2.14
CA THR A 218 -12.40 -24.47 0.94
C THR A 218 -12.75 -23.39 -0.07
N TYR A 219 -11.75 -22.91 -0.77
CA TYR A 219 -11.87 -21.95 -1.86
C TYR A 219 -11.00 -22.39 -3.02
N THR A 220 -11.56 -22.36 -4.24
CA THR A 220 -10.81 -22.57 -5.48
C THR A 220 -11.29 -21.56 -6.51
N GLN A 221 -10.38 -20.99 -7.27
CA GLN A 221 -10.69 -20.03 -8.33
C GLN A 221 -9.78 -20.24 -9.53
N LEU A 222 -10.35 -20.06 -10.71
CA LEU A 222 -9.62 -19.86 -11.96
C LEU A 222 -10.09 -18.56 -12.60
N SER A 223 -9.15 -17.65 -12.87
CA SER A 223 -9.38 -16.46 -13.70
C SER A 223 -8.51 -16.55 -14.94
N ALA A 224 -9.10 -16.28 -16.11
CA ALA A 224 -8.36 -16.24 -17.37
C ALA A 224 -8.80 -15.03 -18.19
N ARG A 225 -7.84 -14.39 -18.86
CA ARG A 225 -8.08 -13.27 -19.77
C ARG A 225 -7.31 -13.48 -21.06
N ALA A 226 -7.92 -13.10 -22.17
CA ALA A 226 -7.30 -13.05 -23.48
C ALA A 226 -7.54 -11.70 -24.12
N ASP A 227 -6.50 -11.15 -24.72
CA ASP A 227 -6.48 -9.87 -25.41
C ASP A 227 -6.27 -10.10 -26.92
N TYR A 228 -6.96 -9.31 -27.74
CA TYR A 228 -6.83 -9.35 -29.20
C TYR A 228 -6.65 -7.92 -29.74
N PRO A 229 -5.86 -7.66 -30.79
CA PRO A 229 -5.01 -8.60 -31.58
C PRO A 229 -3.65 -8.88 -30.97
N GLU A 230 -3.28 -8.26 -29.84
CA GLU A 230 -1.92 -8.31 -29.24
C GLU A 230 -1.54 -9.70 -28.71
N LYS A 231 -2.46 -10.69 -28.75
CA LYS A 231 -2.25 -12.07 -28.28
C LYS A 231 -1.71 -12.16 -26.87
N SER A 232 -2.01 -11.15 -26.04
CA SER A 232 -1.68 -11.18 -24.63
C SER A 232 -2.74 -11.97 -23.87
N SER A 233 -2.31 -12.74 -22.88
CA SER A 233 -3.25 -13.52 -22.05
C SER A 233 -2.68 -13.80 -20.69
N PHE A 234 -3.56 -14.07 -19.72
CA PHE A 234 -3.14 -14.61 -18.43
C PHE A 234 -4.13 -15.62 -17.88
N ALA A 235 -3.63 -16.48 -16.99
CA ALA A 235 -4.42 -17.38 -16.17
C ALA A 235 -3.93 -17.35 -14.73
N THR A 236 -4.86 -17.34 -13.78
CA THR A 236 -4.56 -17.29 -12.34
C THR A 236 -5.41 -18.33 -11.60
N PRO A 237 -4.92 -19.57 -11.41
CA PRO A 237 -5.48 -20.50 -10.45
C PRO A 237 -5.14 -20.09 -9.02
N LYS A 238 -6.10 -20.25 -8.08
CA LYS A 238 -5.94 -20.00 -6.65
C LYS A 238 -6.69 -21.06 -5.86
N PHE A 239 -6.17 -21.42 -4.68
CA PHE A 239 -6.90 -22.24 -3.72
C PHE A 239 -6.59 -21.81 -2.30
N GLU A 240 -7.52 -22.06 -1.40
CA GLU A 240 -7.32 -22.03 0.05
C GLU A 240 -8.15 -23.13 0.70
N ILE A 241 -7.55 -23.82 1.66
CA ILE A 241 -8.22 -24.79 2.51
C ILE A 241 -7.78 -24.52 3.95
N GLY A 242 -8.73 -24.54 4.88
CA GLY A 242 -8.38 -24.31 6.28
C GLY A 242 -9.58 -24.20 7.20
N ASN A 243 -9.26 -23.85 8.42
CA ASN A 243 -10.19 -23.51 9.49
C ASN A 243 -9.64 -22.33 10.30
N SER A 244 -10.25 -22.00 11.45
CA SER A 244 -9.77 -20.93 12.34
C SER A 244 -8.38 -21.15 12.95
N ARG A 245 -7.84 -22.39 12.92
CA ARG A 245 -6.53 -22.71 13.49
C ARG A 245 -5.44 -22.84 12.45
N ILE A 246 -5.73 -23.46 11.31
CA ILE A 246 -4.73 -23.69 10.27
C ILE A 246 -5.34 -23.45 8.89
N SER A 247 -4.59 -22.82 8.00
CA SER A 247 -4.94 -22.69 6.59
C SER A 247 -3.73 -22.83 5.69
N LEU A 248 -3.97 -23.37 4.51
CA LEU A 248 -3.04 -23.44 3.40
C LEU A 248 -3.65 -22.70 2.21
N TYR A 249 -2.94 -21.72 1.71
CA TYR A 249 -3.27 -20.94 0.52
C TYR A 249 -2.20 -21.14 -0.55
N GLY A 250 -2.62 -21.22 -1.81
CA GLY A 250 -1.70 -21.21 -2.95
C GLY A 250 -2.30 -20.51 -4.15
N ASP A 251 -1.46 -19.83 -4.91
CA ASP A 251 -1.81 -19.27 -6.20
C ASP A 251 -0.66 -19.37 -7.19
N ALA A 252 -1.03 -19.32 -8.47
CA ALA A 252 -0.08 -19.14 -9.56
C ALA A 252 -0.63 -18.12 -10.56
N PHE A 253 0.26 -17.44 -11.25
CA PHE A 253 -0.05 -16.52 -12.34
C PHE A 253 0.82 -16.86 -13.55
N PHE A 254 0.18 -17.07 -14.66
CA PHE A 254 0.83 -17.35 -15.93
C PHE A 254 0.41 -16.27 -16.90
N SER A 255 1.36 -15.53 -17.46
CA SER A 255 1.02 -14.52 -18.46
C SER A 255 1.93 -14.57 -19.68
N THR A 256 1.37 -14.21 -20.81
CA THR A 256 2.12 -13.82 -22.01
C THR A 256 1.62 -12.46 -22.46
N GLY A 257 2.55 -11.57 -22.77
CA GLY A 257 2.25 -10.23 -23.22
C GLY A 257 3.02 -9.92 -24.50
N HIS A 258 2.37 -9.19 -25.42
CA HIS A 258 3.01 -8.64 -26.59
C HIS A 258 2.79 -7.13 -26.60
N SER A 259 3.80 -6.37 -26.97
CA SER A 259 3.68 -4.93 -27.12
C SER A 259 4.34 -4.45 -28.41
N ARG A 260 3.79 -3.38 -28.96
CA ARG A 260 4.29 -2.72 -30.15
C ARG A 260 4.34 -1.22 -29.93
N GLN A 261 5.52 -0.64 -30.10
CA GLN A 261 5.78 0.75 -29.87
C GLN A 261 6.56 1.37 -31.01
N VAL A 262 6.09 2.49 -31.53
CA VAL A 262 6.83 3.27 -32.53
C VAL A 262 7.54 4.41 -31.81
N ASN A 263 8.84 4.52 -32.03
CA ASN A 263 9.69 5.52 -31.41
C ASN A 263 10.42 6.33 -32.50
N SER A 264 10.62 7.61 -32.26
CA SER A 264 11.57 8.42 -32.99
C SER A 264 12.48 9.13 -32.00
N TYR A 265 13.74 9.20 -32.34
CA TYR A 265 14.81 9.78 -31.54
C TYR A 265 15.49 10.88 -32.33
N ASN A 266 15.80 11.97 -31.67
CA ASN A 266 16.60 13.04 -32.22
C ASN A 266 17.58 13.50 -31.14
N LEU A 267 18.84 13.14 -31.29
CA LEU A 267 19.94 13.46 -30.39
C LEU A 267 20.87 14.45 -31.07
N VAL A 268 21.13 15.57 -30.41
CA VAL A 268 22.03 16.61 -30.88
C VAL A 268 23.04 16.96 -29.80
N THR A 269 24.31 16.81 -30.11
CA THR A 269 25.46 17.32 -29.37
C THR A 269 26.29 18.26 -30.28
N PRO A 270 27.32 18.99 -29.80
CA PRO A 270 28.18 19.77 -30.66
C PRO A 270 28.85 18.98 -31.81
N MET A 271 29.06 17.65 -31.64
CA MET A 271 29.78 16.82 -32.61
C MET A 271 28.94 15.69 -33.22
N LEU A 272 27.76 15.42 -32.66
CA LEU A 272 26.91 14.29 -33.08
C LEU A 272 25.46 14.77 -33.25
N ALA A 273 24.95 14.63 -34.46
CA ALA A 273 23.52 14.72 -34.76
C ALA A 273 23.02 13.34 -35.20
N LYS A 274 22.09 12.77 -34.50
CA LYS A 274 21.57 11.44 -34.75
C LYS A 274 20.04 11.47 -34.67
N GLU A 275 19.39 11.25 -35.81
CA GLU A 275 17.94 11.16 -35.92
C GLU A 275 17.54 9.83 -36.54
N TYR A 276 16.69 9.07 -35.85
CA TYR A 276 16.20 7.81 -36.36
C TYR A 276 14.82 7.48 -35.79
N SER A 277 14.08 6.69 -36.55
CA SER A 277 12.77 6.21 -36.12
C SER A 277 12.62 4.72 -36.40
N GLY A 278 11.83 4.04 -35.59
CA GLY A 278 11.66 2.60 -35.75
C GLY A 278 10.56 2.06 -34.85
N GLU A 279 10.39 0.75 -34.98
CA GLU A 279 9.39 0.01 -34.24
C GLU A 279 10.05 -0.97 -33.28
N THR A 280 9.64 -0.91 -32.00
CA THR A 280 9.98 -1.90 -30.99
C THR A 280 8.85 -2.89 -30.86
N ARG A 281 9.16 -4.17 -30.93
CA ARG A 281 8.27 -5.29 -30.60
C ARG A 281 8.84 -6.03 -29.40
N SER A 282 8.03 -6.21 -28.36
CA SER A 282 8.42 -6.98 -27.19
C SER A 282 7.44 -8.11 -26.95
N LYS A 283 7.96 -9.21 -26.43
CA LYS A 283 7.21 -10.33 -25.88
C LYS A 283 7.70 -10.60 -24.48
N ILE A 284 6.77 -10.66 -23.54
CA ILE A 284 7.03 -10.99 -22.13
C ILE A 284 6.25 -12.25 -21.74
N ASN A 285 6.88 -13.14 -20.99
CA ASN A 285 6.21 -14.27 -20.34
C ASN A 285 6.57 -14.21 -18.86
N ASP A 286 5.54 -14.19 -18.00
CA ASP A 286 5.69 -14.16 -16.55
C ASP A 286 5.03 -15.39 -15.94
N TYR A 287 5.71 -15.95 -14.94
CA TYR A 287 5.29 -17.11 -14.17
C TYR A 287 5.50 -16.78 -12.68
N ASP A 288 4.41 -16.50 -11.97
CA ASP A 288 4.45 -16.29 -10.53
C ASP A 288 3.81 -17.46 -9.82
N TYR A 289 4.30 -17.78 -8.63
CA TYR A 289 3.66 -18.73 -7.74
C TYR A 289 3.83 -18.29 -6.29
N SER A 290 2.85 -18.63 -5.47
CA SER A 290 2.95 -18.45 -4.04
C SER A 290 2.29 -19.58 -3.26
N LEU A 291 2.84 -19.87 -2.08
CA LEU A 291 2.28 -20.80 -1.12
C LEU A 291 2.41 -20.19 0.27
N MET A 292 1.32 -20.17 1.01
CA MET A 292 1.28 -19.65 2.37
C MET A 292 0.55 -20.60 3.30
N THR A 293 1.14 -20.85 4.46
CA THR A 293 0.45 -21.52 5.56
C THR A 293 0.36 -20.57 6.76
N LYS A 294 -0.76 -20.62 7.46
CA LYS A 294 -0.98 -19.93 8.73
C LYS A 294 -1.39 -20.98 9.75
N TRP A 295 -0.82 -20.88 10.94
CA TRP A 295 -1.10 -21.81 12.01
C TRP A 295 -1.20 -21.07 13.34
N ARG A 296 -2.37 -21.09 13.96
CA ARG A 296 -2.60 -20.70 15.35
C ARG A 296 -2.31 -21.89 16.22
N ILE A 297 -1.07 -22.01 16.73
CA ILE A 297 -0.59 -23.14 17.55
C ILE A 297 -1.36 -23.18 18.86
N THR A 298 -1.42 -22.01 19.54
CA THR A 298 -2.20 -21.78 20.75
C THR A 298 -3.02 -20.50 20.58
N GLU A 299 -3.78 -20.08 21.60
CA GLU A 299 -4.45 -18.77 21.59
C GLU A 299 -3.44 -17.60 21.62
N LYS A 300 -2.19 -17.86 22.00
CA LYS A 300 -1.12 -16.90 22.15
C LYS A 300 -0.05 -16.99 21.05
N ASP A 301 0.07 -18.12 20.37
CA ASP A 301 1.15 -18.41 19.44
C ASP A 301 0.65 -18.60 18.02
N TYR A 302 1.15 -17.77 17.11
CA TYR A 302 0.83 -17.80 15.69
C TYR A 302 2.11 -17.98 14.87
N LEU A 303 2.07 -18.92 13.94
CA LEU A 303 3.14 -19.15 12.96
C LEU A 303 2.58 -18.97 11.55
N ALA A 304 3.34 -18.37 10.66
CA ALA A 304 3.05 -18.39 9.24
C ALA A 304 4.34 -18.59 8.44
N ALA A 305 4.23 -19.33 7.35
CA ALA A 305 5.30 -19.46 6.37
C ALA A 305 4.75 -19.07 5.00
N TYR A 306 5.56 -18.34 4.24
CA TYR A 306 5.20 -17.87 2.90
C TYR A 306 6.38 -18.08 1.96
N ILE A 307 6.13 -18.77 0.87
CA ILE A 307 7.08 -19.00 -0.21
C ILE A 307 6.49 -18.38 -1.47
N GLN A 308 7.30 -17.64 -2.20
CA GLN A 308 6.93 -17.08 -3.49
C GLN A 308 8.08 -17.18 -4.47
N GLY A 309 7.76 -17.27 -5.73
CA GLY A 309 8.73 -17.18 -6.80
C GLY A 309 8.14 -16.54 -8.03
N ASN A 310 9.04 -15.96 -8.83
CA ASN A 310 8.74 -15.37 -10.13
C ASN A 310 9.79 -15.82 -11.12
N ALA A 311 9.37 -16.16 -12.35
CA ALA A 311 10.25 -16.32 -13.49
C ALA A 311 9.70 -15.45 -14.63
N SER A 312 10.51 -14.52 -15.13
CA SER A 312 10.14 -13.64 -16.25
C SER A 312 11.13 -13.79 -17.37
N LYS A 313 10.60 -13.80 -18.61
CA LYS A 313 11.39 -13.71 -19.82
C LYS A 313 10.80 -12.65 -20.74
N GLU A 314 11.59 -11.62 -21.03
CA GLU A 314 11.26 -10.59 -22.00
C GLU A 314 12.24 -10.64 -23.17
N THR A 315 11.72 -10.65 -24.39
CA THR A 315 12.50 -10.46 -25.61
C THR A 315 11.98 -9.22 -26.31
N SER A 316 12.89 -8.34 -26.71
CA SER A 316 12.54 -7.14 -27.49
C SER A 316 13.45 -7.00 -28.70
N ARG A 317 12.89 -6.44 -29.78
CA ARG A 317 13.63 -6.06 -30.96
C ARG A 317 13.16 -4.72 -31.47
N ASN A 318 14.10 -3.81 -31.66
CA ASN A 318 13.87 -2.49 -32.22
C ASN A 318 14.64 -2.39 -33.58
N ILE A 319 13.89 -2.22 -34.65
CA ILE A 319 14.47 -1.95 -35.98
C ILE A 319 14.19 -0.47 -36.27
N SER A 320 15.24 0.28 -36.55
CA SER A 320 15.15 1.71 -36.84
C SER A 320 16.08 2.16 -37.97
N HIS A 321 15.64 3.21 -38.64
CA HIS A 321 16.33 3.81 -39.77
C HIS A 321 16.38 5.34 -39.59
N GLY A 322 17.43 5.98 -40.10
CA GLY A 322 17.57 7.41 -39.99
C GLY A 322 18.90 7.92 -40.49
N GLU A 323 19.38 9.00 -39.88
CA GLU A 323 20.61 9.68 -40.27
C GLU A 323 21.49 9.96 -39.02
N GLN A 324 22.79 9.89 -39.23
CA GLN A 324 23.82 10.29 -38.26
C GLN A 324 24.85 11.20 -38.97
N ASN A 325 24.89 12.48 -38.59
CA ASN A 325 25.76 13.48 -39.25
C ASN A 325 25.63 13.38 -40.78
N GLU A 326 24.38 13.45 -41.30
CA GLU A 326 24.05 13.34 -42.74
C GLU A 326 24.30 11.96 -43.36
N ASN A 327 24.79 10.97 -42.64
CA ASN A 327 25.00 9.62 -43.13
C ASN A 327 23.79 8.72 -42.82
N ILE A 328 23.40 7.87 -43.74
CA ILE A 328 22.30 6.91 -43.51
C ILE A 328 22.69 5.94 -42.41
N ILE A 329 21.82 5.79 -41.39
CA ILE A 329 21.99 4.85 -40.31
C ILE A 329 20.87 3.81 -40.30
N THR A 330 21.21 2.56 -40.11
CA THR A 330 20.27 1.48 -39.79
C THR A 330 20.70 0.82 -38.49
N ARG A 331 19.71 0.51 -37.65
CA ARG A 331 19.94 -0.09 -36.33
C ARG A 331 18.98 -1.24 -36.12
N ASP A 332 19.52 -2.35 -35.65
CA ASP A 332 18.76 -3.49 -35.12
C ASP A 332 19.23 -3.76 -33.68
N ASN A 333 18.40 -3.43 -32.74
CA ASN A 333 18.70 -3.61 -31.32
C ASN A 333 17.81 -4.74 -30.78
N THR A 334 18.43 -5.80 -30.30
CA THR A 334 17.76 -6.93 -29.65
C THR A 334 18.12 -6.99 -28.17
N SER A 335 17.17 -7.37 -27.33
CA SER A 335 17.39 -7.63 -25.91
C SER A 335 16.65 -8.91 -25.50
N ASP A 336 17.34 -9.81 -24.80
CA ASP A 336 16.79 -11.00 -24.12
C ASP A 336 17.04 -10.82 -22.63
N TYR A 337 15.98 -10.53 -21.88
CA TYR A 337 16.00 -10.37 -20.43
C TYR A 337 15.33 -11.57 -19.78
N ARG A 338 15.97 -12.11 -18.75
CA ARG A 338 15.44 -13.20 -17.93
C ARG A 338 15.64 -12.87 -16.45
N SER A 339 14.65 -13.15 -15.65
CA SER A 339 14.78 -13.03 -14.18
C SER A 339 14.13 -14.20 -13.48
N HIS A 340 14.72 -14.57 -12.35
CA HIS A 340 14.20 -15.56 -11.41
C HIS A 340 14.28 -14.98 -10.01
N LEU A 341 13.16 -14.97 -9.32
CA LEU A 341 13.06 -14.60 -7.92
C LEU A 341 12.55 -15.80 -7.13
N PHE A 342 13.21 -16.12 -6.04
CA PHE A 342 12.71 -16.99 -5.00
C PHE A 342 12.73 -16.22 -3.68
N SER A 343 11.68 -16.32 -2.88
CA SER A 343 11.63 -15.71 -1.53
C SER A 343 10.88 -16.61 -0.57
N ALA A 344 11.43 -16.78 0.62
CA ALA A 344 10.83 -17.49 1.73
C ALA A 344 10.72 -16.56 2.94
N THR A 345 9.56 -16.55 3.58
CA THR A 345 9.29 -15.76 4.79
C THR A 345 8.80 -16.69 5.88
N ALA A 346 9.36 -16.57 7.08
CA ALA A 346 8.82 -17.14 8.30
C ALA A 346 8.36 -16.00 9.21
N TYR A 347 7.17 -16.13 9.77
CA TYR A 347 6.58 -15.19 10.70
C TYR A 347 6.16 -15.92 11.96
N TYR A 348 6.47 -15.34 13.11
CA TYR A 348 6.02 -15.80 14.41
C TYR A 348 5.49 -14.62 15.21
N LYS A 349 4.36 -14.83 15.88
CA LYS A 349 3.75 -13.86 16.81
C LYS A 349 3.45 -14.56 18.12
N HIS A 350 3.86 -13.93 19.22
CA HIS A 350 3.51 -14.32 20.58
C HIS A 350 2.72 -13.21 21.27
N ILE A 351 1.60 -13.57 21.91
CA ILE A 351 0.74 -12.68 22.68
C ILE A 351 1.00 -12.99 24.17
N PHE A 352 1.71 -12.11 24.87
CA PHE A 352 1.97 -12.24 26.31
C PHE A 352 0.70 -11.99 27.10
N SER A 353 -0.07 -10.94 26.74
CA SER A 353 -1.35 -10.55 27.30
C SER A 353 -2.20 -9.87 26.22
N ASP A 354 -3.44 -9.50 26.52
CA ASP A 354 -4.31 -8.78 25.59
C ASP A 354 -3.71 -7.44 25.10
N ASP A 355 -2.79 -6.86 25.88
CA ASP A 355 -2.17 -5.56 25.64
C ASP A 355 -0.69 -5.67 25.23
N GLU A 356 -0.12 -6.88 25.11
CA GLU A 356 1.31 -7.06 24.93
C GLU A 356 1.62 -8.19 23.95
N GLU A 357 2.35 -7.87 22.88
CA GLU A 357 2.68 -8.82 21.81
C GLU A 357 4.10 -8.61 21.26
N MET A 358 4.65 -9.68 20.71
CA MET A 358 5.91 -9.70 19.99
C MET A 358 5.71 -10.37 18.64
N GLU A 359 6.30 -9.78 17.60
CA GLU A 359 6.32 -10.32 16.25
C GLU A 359 7.75 -10.48 15.74
N MET A 360 8.01 -11.56 15.04
CA MET A 360 9.29 -11.85 14.40
C MET A 360 9.07 -12.18 12.93
N TYR A 361 9.89 -11.60 12.05
CA TYR A 361 9.94 -11.92 10.64
C TYR A 361 11.34 -12.31 10.23
N ALA A 362 11.47 -13.40 9.50
CA ALA A 362 12.69 -13.77 8.81
C ALA A 362 12.37 -13.93 7.33
N VAL A 363 13.06 -13.19 6.48
CA VAL A 363 12.89 -13.23 5.02
C VAL A 363 14.21 -13.58 4.39
N TYR A 364 14.22 -14.57 3.51
CA TYR A 364 15.32 -14.85 2.60
C TYR A 364 14.82 -14.68 1.17
N SER A 365 15.61 -14.02 0.33
CA SER A 365 15.29 -13.82 -1.08
C SER A 365 16.56 -14.00 -1.92
N ASP A 366 16.40 -14.75 -3.02
CA ASP A 366 17.42 -14.97 -4.05
C ASP A 366 16.84 -14.50 -5.38
N ASN A 367 17.50 -13.55 -6.03
CA ASN A 367 17.06 -12.96 -7.28
C ASN A 367 18.21 -12.95 -8.28
N ARG A 368 18.00 -13.57 -9.41
CA ARG A 368 18.92 -13.54 -10.56
C ARG A 368 18.28 -12.87 -11.75
N ALA A 369 18.99 -11.95 -12.36
CA ALA A 369 18.57 -11.27 -13.58
C ALA A 369 19.70 -11.31 -14.60
N ASP A 370 19.42 -11.83 -15.79
CA ASP A 370 20.32 -11.90 -16.93
C ASP A 370 19.75 -11.05 -18.07
N ASN A 371 20.58 -10.21 -18.69
CA ASN A 371 20.21 -9.44 -19.87
C ASN A 371 21.30 -9.56 -20.93
N THR A 372 20.93 -9.95 -22.15
CA THR A 372 21.78 -9.90 -23.31
C THR A 372 21.23 -8.86 -24.27
N SER A 373 21.97 -7.78 -24.49
CA SER A 373 21.63 -6.73 -25.45
C SER A 373 22.63 -6.77 -26.62
N SER A 374 22.13 -6.79 -27.83
CA SER A 374 22.95 -6.77 -29.02
C SER A 374 22.48 -5.66 -29.96
N LEU A 375 23.35 -4.74 -30.28
CA LEU A 375 23.14 -3.63 -31.21
C LEU A 375 23.95 -3.85 -32.49
N GLU A 376 23.27 -4.08 -33.58
CA GLU A 376 23.83 -4.00 -34.91
C GLU A 376 23.57 -2.59 -35.46
N GLU A 377 24.61 -1.86 -35.75
CA GLU A 377 24.52 -0.50 -36.28
C GLU A 377 25.35 -0.39 -37.55
N ASN A 378 24.73 0.08 -38.63
CA ASN A 378 25.35 0.33 -39.90
C ASN A 378 25.22 1.80 -40.29
N VAL A 379 26.35 2.45 -40.60
CA VAL A 379 26.43 3.83 -41.10
C VAL A 379 26.97 3.76 -42.51
N ASN A 380 26.19 4.17 -43.51
CA ASN A 380 26.53 4.06 -44.96
C ASN A 380 27.03 2.69 -45.39
N GLY A 381 26.42 1.60 -44.85
CA GLY A 381 26.77 0.22 -45.17
C GLY A 381 28.02 -0.33 -44.47
N LYS A 382 28.69 0.50 -43.64
CA LYS A 382 29.77 0.06 -42.76
C LYS A 382 29.24 -0.07 -41.35
N GLY A 383 29.35 -1.22 -40.73
CA GLY A 383 28.82 -1.42 -39.42
C GLY A 383 29.45 -2.57 -38.63
N GLY A 384 28.99 -2.74 -37.44
CA GLY A 384 29.41 -3.81 -36.54
C GLY A 384 28.31 -4.20 -35.59
N VAL A 385 28.52 -5.30 -34.89
CA VAL A 385 27.62 -5.79 -33.84
C VAL A 385 28.31 -5.67 -32.51
N ASN A 386 27.67 -4.94 -31.59
CA ASN A 386 28.10 -4.84 -30.21
C ASN A 386 27.15 -5.64 -29.32
N THR A 387 27.69 -6.58 -28.57
CA THR A 387 26.91 -7.39 -27.64
C THR A 387 27.39 -7.15 -26.21
N GLN A 388 26.42 -6.86 -25.35
CA GLN A 388 26.61 -6.70 -23.92
C GLN A 388 25.80 -7.77 -23.20
N LYS A 389 26.46 -8.49 -22.28
CA LYS A 389 25.79 -9.45 -21.41
C LYS A 389 25.96 -8.98 -19.98
N TYR A 390 24.85 -8.89 -19.27
CA TYR A 390 24.76 -8.43 -17.90
C TYR A 390 24.04 -9.50 -17.07
N SER A 391 24.63 -9.90 -15.96
CA SER A 391 24.03 -10.81 -14.98
C SER A 391 24.12 -10.19 -13.61
N ASN A 392 23.03 -10.21 -12.85
CA ASN A 392 22.97 -9.76 -11.45
C ASN A 392 22.40 -10.87 -10.58
N ASP A 393 23.21 -11.41 -9.68
CA ASP A 393 22.81 -12.32 -8.62
C ASP A 393 22.69 -11.53 -7.31
N ARG A 394 21.50 -11.45 -6.73
CA ARG A 394 21.23 -10.76 -5.48
C ARG A 394 20.65 -11.70 -4.44
N LYS A 395 21.30 -11.76 -3.29
CA LYS A 395 20.80 -12.45 -2.09
C LYS A 395 20.47 -11.42 -1.01
N LEU A 396 19.31 -11.58 -0.40
CA LEU A 396 18.81 -10.68 0.63
C LEU A 396 18.29 -11.49 1.81
N THR A 397 18.76 -11.15 2.99
CA THR A 397 18.23 -11.67 4.26
C THR A 397 17.73 -10.50 5.08
N THR A 398 16.52 -10.60 5.62
CA THR A 398 15.96 -9.60 6.54
C THR A 398 15.45 -10.31 7.79
N LEU A 399 15.84 -9.81 8.95
CA LEU A 399 15.31 -10.21 10.25
C LEU A 399 14.66 -8.99 10.89
N THR A 400 13.45 -9.16 11.39
CA THR A 400 12.71 -8.09 12.07
C THR A 400 12.19 -8.62 13.38
N LEU A 401 12.37 -7.86 14.45
CA LEU A 401 11.80 -8.09 15.76
C LEU A 401 11.02 -6.86 16.18
N ASP A 402 9.73 -7.03 16.46
CA ASP A 402 8.82 -5.97 16.89
C ASP A 402 8.17 -6.36 18.20
N TYR A 403 8.22 -5.47 19.18
CA TYR A 403 7.50 -5.56 20.44
C TYR A 403 6.50 -4.43 20.54
N SER A 404 5.27 -4.72 20.93
CA SER A 404 4.18 -3.75 21.12
C SER A 404 3.54 -3.94 22.48
N LYS A 405 3.27 -2.82 23.16
CA LYS A 405 2.53 -2.78 24.41
C LYS A 405 1.51 -1.65 24.42
N ASP A 406 0.25 -2.00 24.60
CA ASP A 406 -0.82 -1.04 24.84
C ASP A 406 -0.93 -0.75 26.33
N PHE A 407 -1.30 0.49 26.70
CA PHE A 407 -1.46 0.94 28.08
C PHE A 407 -2.91 1.34 28.36
N ASP A 408 -3.37 1.21 29.60
CA ASP A 408 -4.73 1.54 30.04
C ASP A 408 -5.14 2.98 29.69
N ASN A 409 -4.19 3.91 29.59
CA ASN A 409 -4.43 5.30 29.19
C ASN A 409 -4.70 5.48 27.67
N GLY A 410 -4.78 4.37 26.92
CA GLY A 410 -4.95 4.34 25.46
C GLY A 410 -3.68 4.69 24.68
N GLY A 411 -2.53 4.78 25.34
CA GLY A 411 -1.22 4.87 24.69
C GLY A 411 -0.73 3.51 24.22
N SER A 412 0.18 3.48 23.24
CA SER A 412 0.88 2.25 22.83
C SER A 412 2.36 2.52 22.55
N LEU A 413 3.22 1.66 23.08
CA LEU A 413 4.67 1.65 22.83
C LEU A 413 4.98 0.58 21.78
N ASN A 414 5.83 0.93 20.82
CA ASN A 414 6.38 0.01 19.84
C ASN A 414 7.89 0.15 19.84
N ILE A 415 8.60 -0.95 20.02
CA ILE A 415 10.06 -1.00 19.94
C ILE A 415 10.42 -2.10 18.96
N GLY A 416 11.38 -1.87 18.10
CA GLY A 416 11.77 -2.89 17.15
C GLY A 416 13.16 -2.69 16.57
N ASN A 417 13.59 -3.78 15.94
CA ASN A 417 14.84 -3.85 15.21
C ASN A 417 14.58 -4.50 13.85
N GLU A 418 15.25 -4.02 12.82
CA GLU A 418 15.31 -4.65 11.51
C GLU A 418 16.75 -4.71 11.02
N THR A 419 17.26 -5.93 10.87
CA THR A 419 18.56 -6.23 10.30
C THR A 419 18.37 -6.71 8.87
N GLN A 420 19.00 -6.05 7.90
CA GLN A 420 18.98 -6.44 6.51
C GLN A 420 20.38 -6.57 5.96
N TYR A 421 20.68 -7.74 5.40
CA TYR A 421 21.93 -7.99 4.69
C TYR A 421 21.64 -8.32 3.23
N SER A 422 22.29 -7.62 2.31
CA SER A 422 22.25 -7.93 0.88
C SER A 422 23.65 -8.12 0.31
N TYR A 423 23.73 -9.08 -0.61
CA TYR A 423 24.89 -9.34 -1.44
C TYR A 423 24.46 -9.30 -2.90
N ASP A 424 25.10 -8.45 -3.69
CA ASP A 424 24.89 -8.35 -5.14
C ASP A 424 26.22 -8.69 -5.84
N ARG A 425 26.13 -9.54 -6.86
CA ARG A 425 27.22 -9.85 -7.79
C ARG A 425 26.77 -9.55 -9.20
N ILE A 426 27.35 -8.53 -9.77
CA ILE A 426 27.08 -8.11 -11.13
C ILE A 426 28.25 -8.55 -12.01
N GLU A 427 27.95 -9.35 -13.03
CA GLU A 427 28.88 -9.75 -14.06
C GLU A 427 28.50 -9.08 -15.37
N ASN A 428 29.47 -8.48 -16.00
CA ASN A 428 29.32 -7.89 -17.30
C ASN A 428 30.35 -8.48 -18.25
N THR A 429 29.89 -8.97 -19.39
CA THR A 429 30.74 -9.49 -20.46
C THR A 429 30.36 -8.80 -21.76
N GLY A 430 31.35 -8.41 -22.55
CA GLY A 430 31.17 -7.62 -23.78
C GLY A 430 32.29 -6.61 -23.89
N ILE A 431 31.97 -5.36 -24.15
CA ILE A 431 32.94 -4.27 -24.20
C ILE A 431 33.42 -3.98 -22.76
N GLY A 432 34.57 -4.52 -22.38
CA GLY A 432 35.14 -4.39 -21.03
C GLY A 432 34.46 -5.34 -20.02
N SER A 433 34.91 -6.60 -19.97
CA SER A 433 34.36 -7.57 -19.00
C SER A 433 34.87 -7.34 -17.59
N TYR A 434 33.96 -7.44 -16.58
CA TYR A 434 34.33 -7.32 -15.18
C TYR A 434 33.23 -7.87 -14.28
N THR A 435 33.58 -8.00 -13.00
CA THR A 435 32.66 -8.42 -11.93
C THR A 435 32.64 -7.34 -10.86
N PHE A 436 31.45 -6.82 -10.57
CA PHE A 436 31.20 -5.88 -9.46
C PHE A 436 30.53 -6.62 -8.31
N LYS A 437 31.07 -6.49 -7.10
CA LYS A 437 30.52 -7.08 -5.89
C LYS A 437 30.10 -6.00 -4.92
N HIS A 438 28.87 -6.10 -4.45
CA HIS A 438 28.32 -5.15 -3.48
C HIS A 438 27.73 -5.88 -2.27
N HIS A 439 28.20 -5.52 -1.09
CA HIS A 439 27.67 -5.99 0.20
C HIS A 439 27.06 -4.80 0.92
N ARG A 440 25.91 -5.02 1.54
CA ARG A 440 25.25 -4.00 2.34
C ARG A 440 24.63 -4.63 3.58
N LEU A 441 25.05 -4.16 4.75
CA LEU A 441 24.40 -4.39 6.02
C LEU A 441 23.65 -3.13 6.40
N ASN A 442 22.40 -3.28 6.78
CA ASN A 442 21.55 -2.20 7.24
C ASN A 442 20.87 -2.63 8.54
N GLU A 443 21.16 -1.92 9.61
CA GLU A 443 20.65 -2.15 10.94
C GLU A 443 19.81 -0.96 11.36
N PHE A 444 18.53 -1.19 11.64
CA PHE A 444 17.60 -0.14 12.03
C PHE A 444 16.94 -0.47 13.37
N VAL A 445 17.20 0.34 14.37
CA VAL A 445 16.55 0.25 15.69
C VAL A 445 15.62 1.45 15.85
N PHE A 446 14.43 1.21 16.36
CA PHE A 446 13.44 2.26 16.55
C PHE A 446 12.61 2.07 17.82
N ALA A 447 12.10 3.19 18.32
CA ALA A 447 11.06 3.23 19.33
C ALA A 447 9.99 4.25 18.91
N GLY A 448 8.73 3.90 19.11
CA GLY A 448 7.60 4.75 18.81
C GLY A 448 6.56 4.70 19.91
N TYR A 449 5.93 5.82 20.15
CA TYR A 449 4.83 5.94 21.11
C TYR A 449 3.64 6.64 20.44
N ASN A 450 2.47 6.00 20.55
CA ASN A 450 1.19 6.60 20.19
C ASN A 450 0.45 6.92 21.46
N GLY A 451 -0.07 8.14 21.59
CA GLY A 451 -0.79 8.55 22.80
C GLY A 451 -2.04 9.35 22.46
N MET A 452 -2.99 9.38 23.40
CA MET A 452 -4.18 10.22 23.32
C MET A 452 -4.00 11.45 24.21
N LEU A 453 -4.05 12.65 23.64
CA LEU A 453 -4.14 13.90 24.39
C LEU A 453 -5.59 14.13 24.85
N THR A 454 -6.54 13.80 23.97
CA THR A 454 -7.98 13.78 24.27
C THR A 454 -8.62 12.62 23.51
N ARG A 455 -9.89 12.30 23.77
CA ARG A 455 -10.62 11.28 22.99
C ARG A 455 -10.68 11.54 21.49
N LYS A 456 -10.47 12.79 21.07
CA LYS A 456 -10.51 13.20 19.67
C LYS A 456 -9.12 13.46 19.09
N LEU A 457 -8.11 13.65 19.93
CA LEU A 457 -6.76 14.03 19.51
C LEU A 457 -5.75 12.97 19.92
N THR A 458 -5.18 12.31 18.94
CA THR A 458 -4.12 11.29 19.08
C THR A 458 -2.84 11.84 18.47
N TYR A 459 -1.71 11.53 19.07
CA TYR A 459 -0.39 11.80 18.50
C TYR A 459 0.40 10.52 18.32
N ASP A 460 1.30 10.52 17.37
CA ASP A 460 2.31 9.49 17.17
C ASP A 460 3.70 10.13 17.07
N ALA A 461 4.66 9.54 17.74
CA ALA A 461 6.05 9.94 17.68
C ALA A 461 6.92 8.70 17.58
N THR A 462 7.74 8.62 16.54
CA THR A 462 8.68 7.53 16.33
C THR A 462 10.05 8.09 16.02
N ALA A 463 11.05 7.59 16.71
CA ALA A 463 12.44 7.88 16.43
C ALA A 463 13.19 6.56 16.22
N GLY A 464 14.14 6.58 15.31
CA GLY A 464 15.01 5.42 15.03
C GLY A 464 16.37 5.86 14.55
N MET A 465 17.34 4.94 14.69
CA MET A 465 18.69 5.09 14.19
C MET A 465 18.98 3.98 13.19
N GLU A 466 19.45 4.35 12.02
CA GLU A 466 19.87 3.44 10.97
C GLU A 466 21.39 3.47 10.84
N TYR A 467 22.02 2.31 11.02
CA TYR A 467 23.42 2.08 10.68
C TYR A 467 23.48 1.38 9.34
N VAL A 468 24.25 1.91 8.42
CA VAL A 468 24.48 1.31 7.11
C VAL A 468 25.97 1.11 6.90
N SER A 469 26.35 -0.11 6.56
CA SER A 469 27.69 -0.48 6.12
C SER A 469 27.58 -1.01 4.69
N MET A 470 28.31 -0.42 3.77
CA MET A 470 28.36 -0.84 2.37
C MET A 470 29.80 -1.08 1.94
N LYS A 471 30.00 -2.13 1.16
CA LYS A 471 31.26 -2.44 0.49
C LYS A 471 30.98 -2.67 -0.99
N SER A 472 31.50 -1.80 -1.84
CA SER A 472 31.44 -1.88 -3.30
C SER A 472 32.85 -2.17 -3.81
N ASP A 473 33.14 -3.44 -4.14
CA ASP A 473 34.51 -3.94 -4.40
C ASP A 473 35.49 -3.59 -3.29
N SER A 474 36.34 -2.58 -3.50
CA SER A 474 37.32 -2.09 -2.50
C SER A 474 36.85 -0.83 -1.76
N ILE A 475 35.71 -0.24 -2.12
CA ILE A 475 35.22 1.02 -1.56
C ILE A 475 34.27 0.72 -0.39
N TYR A 476 34.55 1.33 0.76
CA TYR A 476 33.78 1.16 1.99
C TYR A 476 33.08 2.46 2.36
N HIS A 477 31.81 2.36 2.74
CA HIS A 477 31.01 3.44 3.29
C HIS A 477 30.32 2.99 4.56
N HIS A 478 30.42 3.80 5.62
CA HIS A 478 29.73 3.60 6.88
C HIS A 478 29.05 4.89 7.29
N TYR A 479 27.77 4.82 7.69
CA TYR A 479 27.09 6.00 8.20
C TYR A 479 25.98 5.65 9.16
N PHE A 480 25.74 6.56 10.11
CA PHE A 480 24.60 6.55 11.01
C PHE A 480 23.62 7.62 10.59
N ARG A 481 22.34 7.30 10.56
CA ARG A 481 21.31 8.24 10.16
C ARG A 481 20.08 8.12 11.05
N PRO A 482 19.63 9.25 11.63
CA PRO A 482 18.37 9.27 12.34
C PRO A 482 17.21 9.17 11.35
N ARG A 483 16.11 8.56 11.80
CA ARG A 483 14.78 8.61 11.17
C ARG A 483 13.81 9.12 12.20
N LEU A 484 12.90 10.01 11.80
CA LEU A 484 11.92 10.60 12.68
C LEU A 484 10.56 10.63 11.98
N SER A 485 9.50 10.27 12.71
CA SER A 485 8.13 10.46 12.27
C SER A 485 7.31 11.03 13.43
N LEU A 486 6.60 12.10 13.16
CA LEU A 486 5.70 12.75 14.10
C LEU A 486 4.35 12.92 13.42
N GLY A 487 3.27 12.65 14.13
CA GLY A 487 1.92 12.80 13.63
C GLY A 487 0.96 13.29 14.70
N MET A 488 -0.07 14.00 14.27
CA MET A 488 -1.23 14.35 15.07
C MET A 488 -2.49 14.06 14.28
N TYR A 489 -3.38 13.28 14.84
CA TYR A 489 -4.65 12.89 14.24
C TYR A 489 -5.79 13.43 15.11
N TYR A 490 -6.71 14.18 14.49
CA TYR A 490 -7.82 14.81 15.17
C TYR A 490 -9.16 14.42 14.53
N ASN A 491 -10.02 13.76 15.29
CA ASN A 491 -11.40 13.48 14.96
C ASN A 491 -12.27 14.71 15.24
N ILE A 492 -12.51 15.55 14.24
CA ILE A 492 -13.36 16.74 14.36
C ILE A 492 -14.79 16.29 14.72
N THR A 493 -15.29 15.30 13.98
CA THR A 493 -16.56 14.61 14.21
C THR A 493 -16.40 13.12 13.89
N ASN A 494 -17.41 12.29 14.16
CA ASN A 494 -17.43 10.88 13.74
C ASN A 494 -17.37 10.68 12.22
N ARG A 495 -17.44 11.76 11.42
CA ARG A 495 -17.44 11.74 9.95
C ARG A 495 -16.30 12.55 9.33
N MET A 496 -15.61 13.32 10.12
CA MET A 496 -14.57 14.23 9.66
C MET A 496 -13.34 14.11 10.55
N SER A 497 -12.19 13.84 9.93
CA SER A 497 -10.90 13.76 10.59
C SER A 497 -9.85 14.56 9.86
N THR A 498 -8.81 14.98 10.56
CA THR A 498 -7.63 15.62 9.98
C THR A 498 -6.37 15.05 10.58
N LYS A 499 -5.29 15.02 9.79
CA LYS A 499 -3.97 14.55 10.21
C LYS A 499 -2.90 15.52 9.75
N ILE A 500 -1.99 15.86 10.64
CA ILE A 500 -0.74 16.56 10.32
C ILE A 500 0.39 15.57 10.57
N SER A 501 1.40 15.54 9.71
CA SER A 501 2.55 14.66 9.84
C SER A 501 3.84 15.32 9.42
N TYR A 502 4.92 14.92 10.05
CA TYR A 502 6.28 15.24 9.67
C TYR A 502 7.10 13.96 9.66
N THR A 503 7.91 13.75 8.62
CA THR A 503 8.87 12.65 8.55
C THR A 503 10.23 13.14 8.10
N TYR A 504 11.28 12.63 8.73
CA TYR A 504 12.64 12.72 8.25
C TYR A 504 13.13 11.32 7.90
N SER A 505 13.59 11.17 6.66
CA SER A 505 14.06 9.89 6.14
C SER A 505 15.29 10.09 5.25
N ASN A 506 15.97 8.98 4.95
CA ASN A 506 17.04 8.95 3.99
C ASN A 506 16.80 7.80 2.99
N THR A 507 17.25 8.01 1.75
CA THR A 507 17.14 7.01 0.68
C THR A 507 18.55 6.70 0.17
N PRO A 508 19.05 5.47 0.39
CA PRO A 508 20.36 5.09 -0.12
C PRO A 508 20.36 4.92 -1.64
N PRO A 509 21.52 5.03 -2.31
CA PRO A 509 21.66 4.70 -3.72
C PRO A 509 21.32 3.24 -3.98
N SER A 510 20.77 2.95 -5.14
CA SER A 510 20.58 1.58 -5.63
C SER A 510 21.92 0.99 -6.09
N VAL A 511 22.01 -0.35 -6.13
CA VAL A 511 23.25 -1.03 -6.59
C VAL A 511 23.59 -0.65 -8.04
N ALA A 512 22.58 -0.48 -8.90
CA ALA A 512 22.77 -0.02 -10.27
C ALA A 512 23.38 1.38 -10.37
N MET A 513 23.02 2.30 -9.45
CA MET A 513 23.61 3.65 -9.38
C MET A 513 25.05 3.62 -8.87
N LEU A 514 25.44 2.57 -8.15
CA LEU A 514 26.82 2.41 -7.61
C LEU A 514 27.74 1.65 -8.57
N ASN A 515 27.20 0.96 -9.58
CA ASN A 515 27.95 0.14 -10.51
C ASN A 515 28.77 1.01 -11.47
N PRO A 516 30.13 1.08 -11.36
CA PRO A 516 30.95 1.99 -12.14
C PRO A 516 31.12 1.61 -13.62
N PHE A 517 30.42 0.60 -14.09
CA PHE A 517 30.67 0.03 -15.40
C PHE A 517 29.60 0.33 -16.43
N ASN A 518 30.02 0.39 -17.69
CA ASN A 518 29.13 0.63 -18.79
C ASN A 518 28.10 -0.50 -18.97
N THR A 519 26.84 -0.14 -18.91
CA THR A 519 25.70 -1.08 -19.10
C THR A 519 25.06 -0.94 -20.49
N SER A 520 25.57 -0.05 -21.36
CA SER A 520 25.04 0.20 -22.69
C SER A 520 25.78 -0.60 -23.76
N ALA A 521 25.06 -1.16 -24.73
CA ALA A 521 25.62 -1.73 -25.94
C ALA A 521 25.96 -0.67 -27.00
N ASP A 522 25.48 0.58 -26.84
CA ASP A 522 25.79 1.70 -27.73
C ASP A 522 27.10 2.34 -27.28
N THR A 523 28.11 2.36 -28.17
CA THR A 523 29.43 2.91 -27.87
C THR A 523 29.45 4.43 -27.78
N LEU A 524 28.44 5.10 -28.32
CA LEU A 524 28.29 6.55 -28.27
C LEU A 524 27.40 7.02 -27.11
N LEU A 525 26.66 6.10 -26.49
CA LEU A 525 25.77 6.37 -25.35
C LEU A 525 26.19 5.53 -24.14
N VAL A 526 27.26 5.92 -23.48
CA VAL A 526 27.83 5.23 -22.33
C VAL A 526 27.02 5.55 -21.07
N SER A 527 26.69 4.55 -20.29
CA SER A 527 25.98 4.72 -19.00
C SER A 527 26.61 3.86 -17.92
N HIS A 528 27.03 4.51 -16.82
CA HIS A 528 27.56 3.83 -15.64
C HIS A 528 27.12 4.54 -14.35
N GLY A 529 27.20 3.82 -13.22
CA GLY A 529 26.94 4.40 -11.90
C GLY A 529 28.17 5.10 -11.32
N ASN A 530 28.00 5.58 -10.08
CA ASN A 530 29.02 6.27 -9.30
C ASN A 530 29.10 5.63 -7.90
N PRO A 531 30.21 4.93 -7.56
CA PRO A 531 30.33 4.25 -6.27
C PRO A 531 30.46 5.18 -5.07
N PHE A 532 30.66 6.49 -5.29
CA PHE A 532 30.84 7.51 -4.23
C PHE A 532 29.54 8.18 -3.82
N LEU A 533 28.38 7.72 -4.33
CA LEU A 533 27.09 8.30 -3.99
C LEU A 533 26.75 8.15 -2.51
N MET A 534 26.23 9.23 -1.93
CA MET A 534 25.71 9.28 -0.58
C MET A 534 24.18 9.24 -0.59
N PRO A 535 23.52 8.70 0.46
CA PRO A 535 22.08 8.72 0.55
C PRO A 535 21.47 10.11 0.55
N SER A 536 20.37 10.27 -0.20
CA SER A 536 19.53 11.47 -0.16
C SER A 536 18.82 11.61 1.17
N LYS A 537 18.65 12.83 1.67
CA LYS A 537 17.93 13.17 2.91
C LYS A 537 16.63 13.88 2.55
N THR A 538 15.53 13.51 3.18
CA THR A 538 14.23 14.09 2.87
C THR A 538 13.47 14.45 4.14
N HIS A 539 13.00 15.70 4.22
CA HIS A 539 12.02 16.20 5.17
C HIS A 539 10.67 16.26 4.45
N SER A 540 9.64 15.65 5.01
CA SER A 540 8.30 15.67 4.44
C SER A 540 7.31 16.18 5.47
N PHE A 541 6.50 17.16 5.08
CA PHE A 541 5.39 17.72 5.85
C PHE A 541 4.09 17.35 5.14
N GLY A 542 3.14 16.81 5.88
CA GLY A 542 1.86 16.38 5.35
C GLY A 542 0.70 16.95 6.15
N TRP A 543 -0.35 17.34 5.43
CA TRP A 543 -1.66 17.59 5.99
C TRP A 543 -2.69 16.80 5.18
N ASN A 544 -3.63 16.15 5.87
CA ASN A 544 -4.72 15.42 5.25
C ASN A 544 -6.01 15.71 6.00
N ALA A 545 -7.12 15.87 5.27
CA ALA A 545 -8.45 15.97 5.82
C ALA A 545 -9.37 14.99 5.08
N SER A 546 -10.17 14.24 5.84
CA SER A 546 -11.11 13.26 5.34
C SER A 546 -12.51 13.55 5.86
N TYR A 547 -13.50 13.45 4.99
CA TYR A 547 -14.92 13.51 5.32
C TYR A 547 -15.66 12.36 4.64
N PHE A 548 -16.56 11.70 5.37
CA PHE A 548 -17.42 10.70 4.78
C PHE A 548 -18.84 10.75 5.36
N ARG A 549 -19.83 10.51 4.49
CA ARG A 549 -21.23 10.44 4.90
C ARG A 549 -22.01 9.56 3.93
N GLY A 550 -22.61 8.49 4.45
CA GLY A 550 -23.25 7.50 3.58
C GLY A 550 -22.23 6.91 2.60
N GLY A 551 -22.55 6.92 1.31
CA GLY A 551 -21.65 6.47 0.26
C GLY A 551 -20.65 7.51 -0.26
N LEU A 552 -20.64 8.75 0.28
CA LEU A 552 -19.74 9.83 -0.14
C LEU A 552 -18.49 9.83 0.74
N GLY A 553 -17.30 9.83 0.12
CA GLY A 553 -16.01 10.07 0.72
C GLY A 553 -15.31 11.25 0.03
N LEU A 554 -14.77 12.18 0.81
CA LEU A 554 -13.98 13.31 0.35
C LEU A 554 -12.66 13.33 1.09
N ASN A 555 -11.55 13.50 0.37
CA ASN A 555 -10.23 13.67 0.95
C ASN A 555 -9.53 14.85 0.28
N ALA A 556 -8.82 15.63 1.08
CA ALA A 556 -7.89 16.66 0.61
C ALA A 556 -6.56 16.49 1.32
N SER A 557 -5.46 16.62 0.60
CA SER A 557 -4.14 16.55 1.20
C SER A 557 -3.16 17.54 0.58
N ILE A 558 -2.24 17.99 1.43
CA ILE A 558 -1.09 18.81 1.06
C ILE A 558 0.14 18.06 1.53
N SER A 559 1.10 17.85 0.63
CA SER A 559 2.40 17.29 0.94
C SER A 559 3.49 18.24 0.48
N TYR A 560 4.41 18.60 1.38
CA TYR A 560 5.55 19.41 1.06
C TYR A 560 6.84 18.67 1.45
N GLY A 561 7.72 18.47 0.46
CA GLY A 561 8.98 17.75 0.63
C GLY A 561 10.18 18.68 0.37
N ILE A 562 11.23 18.52 1.18
CA ILE A 562 12.54 19.13 0.98
C ILE A 562 13.56 18.02 1.00
N SER A 563 14.26 17.82 -0.12
CA SER A 563 15.33 16.82 -0.21
C SER A 563 16.67 17.52 -0.46
N SER A 564 17.72 17.00 0.16
CA SER A 564 19.11 17.38 -0.08
C SER A 564 19.92 16.15 -0.49
N ASP A 565 21.05 16.39 -1.14
CA ASP A 565 21.93 15.33 -1.66
C ASP A 565 21.15 14.37 -2.59
N VAL A 566 20.22 14.92 -3.40
CA VAL A 566 19.38 14.13 -4.30
C VAL A 566 20.24 13.46 -5.35
N ILE A 567 20.05 12.14 -5.54
CA ILE A 567 20.78 11.39 -6.56
C ILE A 567 20.05 11.55 -7.89
N GLU A 568 20.70 12.23 -8.82
CA GLU A 568 20.14 12.49 -10.17
C GLU A 568 21.12 11.99 -11.25
N PRO A 569 20.61 11.53 -12.41
CA PRO A 569 21.46 11.27 -13.55
C PRO A 569 21.99 12.58 -14.12
N VAL A 570 23.28 12.64 -14.35
CA VAL A 570 23.98 13.74 -15.03
C VAL A 570 24.53 13.27 -16.37
N HIS A 571 24.59 14.17 -17.32
CA HIS A 571 24.92 13.84 -18.69
C HIS A 571 26.04 14.77 -19.19
N PHE A 572 27.09 14.18 -19.75
CA PHE A 572 28.25 14.87 -20.28
C PHE A 572 28.44 14.47 -21.76
N ALA A 573 28.78 15.44 -22.61
CA ALA A 573 29.26 15.15 -23.94
C ALA A 573 30.78 15.24 -23.93
N GLU A 574 31.45 14.14 -24.26
CA GLU A 574 32.90 14.11 -24.40
C GLU A 574 33.35 14.67 -25.77
N ASN A 575 34.62 15.10 -25.85
CA ASN A 575 35.18 15.66 -27.06
C ASN A 575 35.24 14.70 -28.26
N ASN A 576 35.13 13.40 -28.02
CA ASN A 576 35.06 12.32 -29.03
C ASN A 576 33.64 12.03 -29.54
N GLY A 577 32.61 12.80 -29.10
CA GLY A 577 31.20 12.60 -29.46
C GLY A 577 30.48 11.59 -28.61
N VAL A 578 31.14 10.97 -27.63
CA VAL A 578 30.50 10.05 -26.67
C VAL A 578 29.65 10.84 -25.69
N LEU A 579 28.43 10.40 -25.46
CA LEU A 579 27.55 10.88 -24.42
C LEU A 579 27.64 9.97 -23.20
N LEU A 580 28.15 10.50 -22.12
CA LEU A 580 28.28 9.82 -20.84
C LEU A 580 27.11 10.18 -19.94
N THR A 581 26.44 9.18 -19.40
CA THR A 581 25.44 9.29 -18.34
C THR A 581 25.97 8.65 -17.06
N THR A 582 26.01 9.39 -15.97
CA THR A 582 26.34 8.87 -14.63
C THR A 582 25.41 9.47 -13.58
N TYR A 583 25.68 9.23 -12.30
CA TYR A 583 24.86 9.75 -11.19
C TYR A 583 25.69 10.61 -10.26
N GLU A 584 25.09 11.67 -9.75
CA GLU A 584 25.70 12.55 -8.77
C GLU A 584 24.71 12.93 -7.66
N ASN A 585 25.24 13.25 -6.47
CA ASN A 585 24.46 13.90 -5.43
C ASN A 585 24.28 15.38 -5.78
N MET A 586 23.13 15.72 -6.31
CA MET A 586 22.79 17.08 -6.70
C MET A 586 22.18 17.85 -5.52
N GLY A 587 22.19 19.15 -5.58
CA GLY A 587 21.79 20.13 -4.59
C GLY A 587 20.47 19.86 -3.81
N ARG A 588 19.50 20.77 -3.93
CA ARG A 588 18.22 20.68 -3.19
C ARG A 588 17.05 20.52 -4.15
N PHE A 589 16.17 19.61 -3.80
CA PHE A 589 14.90 19.41 -4.47
C PHE A 589 13.77 19.76 -3.49
N ARG A 590 12.75 20.48 -3.95
CA ARG A 590 11.54 20.74 -3.18
C ARG A 590 10.32 20.29 -3.98
N SER A 591 9.36 19.72 -3.32
CA SER A 591 8.11 19.28 -3.95
C SER A 591 6.91 19.76 -3.15
N LEU A 592 5.89 20.24 -3.84
CA LEU A 592 4.57 20.54 -3.30
C LEU A 592 3.54 19.73 -4.08
N GLN A 593 2.75 18.94 -3.39
CA GLN A 593 1.62 18.22 -3.95
C GLN A 593 0.34 18.67 -3.27
N LEU A 594 -0.64 19.07 -4.07
CA LEU A 594 -2.02 19.29 -3.65
C LEU A 594 -2.86 18.18 -4.27
N LYS A 595 -3.57 17.42 -3.45
CA LYS A 595 -4.35 16.28 -3.90
C LYS A 595 -5.78 16.36 -3.38
N TYR A 596 -6.74 16.06 -4.25
CA TYR A 596 -8.17 15.99 -3.98
C TYR A 596 -8.71 14.66 -4.47
N ASN A 597 -9.46 14.00 -3.62
CA ASN A 597 -10.12 12.75 -3.94
C ASN A 597 -11.59 12.83 -3.54
N MET A 598 -12.47 12.35 -4.43
CA MET A 598 -13.89 12.18 -4.18
C MET A 598 -14.29 10.78 -4.61
N SER A 599 -14.92 10.05 -3.71
CA SER A 599 -15.59 8.79 -4.02
C SER A 599 -17.07 8.87 -3.66
N TRP A 600 -17.93 8.36 -4.53
CA TRP A 600 -19.38 8.36 -4.28
C TRP A 600 -20.01 7.07 -4.75
N HIS A 601 -20.71 6.42 -3.83
CA HIS A 601 -21.38 5.16 -4.09
C HIS A 601 -22.87 5.29 -3.73
N VAL A 602 -23.76 5.29 -4.74
CA VAL A 602 -25.19 5.45 -4.53
C VAL A 602 -25.99 4.63 -5.55
N LYS A 603 -26.95 3.83 -5.06
CA LYS A 603 -27.91 3.08 -5.91
C LYS A 603 -27.24 2.33 -7.08
N GLY A 604 -26.08 1.66 -6.81
CA GLY A 604 -25.30 0.93 -7.82
C GLY A 604 -24.50 1.81 -8.78
N PHE A 605 -24.50 3.14 -8.60
CA PHE A 605 -23.60 4.05 -9.27
C PHE A 605 -22.37 4.25 -8.40
N PHE A 606 -21.18 4.17 -8.99
CA PHE A 606 -19.91 4.48 -8.37
C PHE A 606 -19.16 5.52 -9.20
N PHE A 607 -18.72 6.54 -8.51
CA PHE A 607 -17.88 7.62 -9.02
C PHE A 607 -16.63 7.71 -8.16
N LEU A 608 -15.45 7.79 -8.78
CA LEU A 608 -14.21 8.15 -8.10
C LEU A 608 -13.44 9.13 -8.97
N MET A 609 -13.07 10.24 -8.36
CA MET A 609 -12.18 11.24 -8.95
C MET A 609 -10.98 11.43 -8.03
N ASP A 610 -9.78 11.29 -8.57
CA ASP A 610 -8.51 11.53 -7.88
C ASP A 610 -7.70 12.52 -8.73
N ILE A 611 -7.38 13.67 -8.16
CA ILE A 611 -6.67 14.75 -8.84
C ILE A 611 -5.50 15.19 -7.98
N ALA A 612 -4.31 15.26 -8.57
CA ALA A 612 -3.15 15.84 -7.90
C ALA A 612 -2.47 16.88 -8.79
N HIS A 613 -2.16 18.00 -8.17
CA HIS A 613 -1.33 19.06 -8.73
C HIS A 613 0.03 19.06 -8.02
N ASN A 614 1.10 18.91 -8.80
CA ASN A 614 2.46 18.76 -8.29
C ASN A 614 3.32 19.89 -8.82
N VAL A 615 4.12 20.46 -7.94
CA VAL A 615 5.16 21.46 -8.27
C VAL A 615 6.48 20.92 -7.73
N SER A 616 7.41 20.66 -8.63
CA SER A 616 8.78 20.23 -8.33
C SER A 616 9.73 21.38 -8.58
N TYR A 617 10.49 21.78 -7.60
CA TYR A 617 11.47 22.86 -7.70
C TYR A 617 12.89 22.29 -7.61
N TYR A 618 13.62 22.37 -8.69
CA TYR A 618 15.02 21.95 -8.82
C TYR A 618 15.94 23.16 -8.71
N THR A 619 17.13 22.98 -8.15
CA THR A 619 18.08 24.07 -7.93
C THR A 619 18.58 24.65 -9.25
N THR A 620 18.82 23.82 -10.27
CA THR A 620 19.44 24.24 -11.54
C THR A 620 18.40 24.72 -12.56
N VAL A 621 17.23 24.11 -12.64
CA VAL A 621 16.25 24.35 -13.72
C VAL A 621 14.95 25.00 -13.23
N GLY A 622 14.83 25.30 -11.92
CA GLY A 622 13.68 25.98 -11.35
C GLY A 622 12.43 25.09 -11.21
N ALA A 623 11.26 25.71 -11.32
CA ALA A 623 9.98 25.03 -11.05
C ALA A 623 9.45 24.26 -12.26
N LYS A 624 9.12 22.98 -12.06
CA LYS A 624 8.39 22.14 -13.03
C LYS A 624 7.06 21.71 -12.44
N LYS A 625 5.97 21.96 -13.17
CA LYS A 625 4.60 21.64 -12.75
C LYS A 625 4.08 20.45 -13.52
N HIS A 626 3.31 19.59 -12.85
CA HIS A 626 2.56 18.54 -13.52
C HIS A 626 1.25 18.26 -12.80
N PHE A 627 0.32 17.71 -13.54
CA PHE A 627 -1.02 17.33 -13.11
C PHE A 627 -1.20 15.84 -13.34
N THR A 628 -1.80 15.17 -12.36
CA THR A 628 -2.28 13.79 -12.50
C THR A 628 -3.76 13.72 -12.16
N GLY A 629 -4.50 12.93 -12.92
CA GLY A 629 -5.92 12.74 -12.70
C GLY A 629 -6.35 11.31 -13.00
N MET A 630 -7.28 10.79 -12.21
CA MET A 630 -7.95 9.53 -12.46
C MET A 630 -9.45 9.72 -12.26
N LEU A 631 -10.23 9.22 -13.18
CA LEU A 631 -11.69 9.20 -13.12
C LEU A 631 -12.17 7.77 -13.33
N ILE A 632 -13.01 7.29 -12.42
CA ILE A 632 -13.68 5.99 -12.53
C ILE A 632 -15.18 6.23 -12.45
N LEU A 633 -15.89 5.73 -13.44
CA LEU A 633 -17.34 5.71 -13.49
C LEU A 633 -17.79 4.27 -13.61
N SER A 634 -18.73 3.86 -12.79
CA SER A 634 -19.31 2.52 -12.88
C SER A 634 -20.80 2.56 -12.54
N LYS A 635 -21.58 1.77 -13.25
CA LYS A 635 -23.00 1.56 -12.96
C LYS A 635 -23.31 0.07 -12.97
N LYS A 636 -23.95 -0.38 -11.91
CA LYS A 636 -24.42 -1.76 -11.75
C LYS A 636 -25.94 -1.81 -11.85
N TRP A 637 -26.47 -2.72 -12.69
CA TRP A 637 -27.88 -3.07 -12.84
C TRP A 637 -28.05 -4.57 -12.64
N GLY A 638 -28.50 -4.97 -11.48
CA GLY A 638 -28.64 -6.40 -11.17
C GLY A 638 -27.31 -7.13 -11.34
N LYS A 639 -27.22 -8.01 -12.34
CA LYS A 639 -26.03 -8.81 -12.66
C LYS A 639 -25.05 -8.12 -13.62
N PHE A 640 -25.45 -7.01 -14.27
CA PHE A 640 -24.62 -6.25 -15.21
C PHE A 640 -23.87 -5.12 -14.49
N GLU A 641 -22.64 -4.86 -14.90
CA GLU A 641 -21.86 -3.70 -14.54
C GLU A 641 -21.16 -3.12 -15.78
N VAL A 642 -21.31 -1.83 -16.02
CA VAL A 642 -20.48 -1.07 -16.95
C VAL A 642 -19.52 -0.23 -16.13
N ARG A 643 -18.25 -0.23 -16.49
CA ARG A 643 -17.21 0.58 -15.84
C ARG A 643 -16.29 1.19 -16.88
N THR A 644 -15.94 2.46 -16.66
CA THR A 644 -14.89 3.13 -17.41
C THR A 644 -13.88 3.75 -16.45
N VAL A 645 -12.62 3.71 -16.85
CA VAL A 645 -11.49 4.28 -16.13
C VAL A 645 -10.70 5.16 -17.07
N PHE A 646 -10.41 6.37 -16.64
CA PHE A 646 -9.49 7.29 -17.30
C PHE A 646 -8.38 7.63 -16.35
N SER A 647 -7.13 7.58 -16.80
CA SER A 647 -5.99 8.09 -16.06
C SER A 647 -5.13 8.97 -16.95
N TYR A 648 -4.68 10.07 -16.41
CA TYR A 648 -3.88 11.05 -17.14
C TYR A 648 -2.85 11.70 -16.26
N GLN A 649 -1.64 11.73 -16.76
CA GLN A 649 -0.54 12.54 -16.22
C GLN A 649 0.03 13.37 -17.36
N ASN A 650 -0.07 14.70 -17.28
CA ASN A 650 0.34 15.55 -18.38
C ASN A 650 1.86 15.58 -18.58
N TYR A 651 2.64 15.58 -17.48
CA TYR A 651 4.10 15.58 -17.52
C TYR A 651 4.70 14.64 -16.49
N ILE A 652 5.83 14.01 -16.85
CA ILE A 652 6.77 13.37 -15.93
C ILE A 652 8.04 14.21 -15.98
N ASN A 653 8.50 14.68 -14.82
CA ASN A 653 9.63 15.60 -14.73
C ASN A 653 10.74 15.00 -13.86
N THR A 654 12.00 15.10 -14.35
CA THR A 654 13.22 15.05 -13.55
C THR A 654 13.97 16.37 -13.71
N GLU A 655 15.13 16.54 -13.10
CA GLU A 655 15.91 17.78 -13.26
C GLU A 655 16.20 18.09 -14.73
N PHE A 656 16.73 17.15 -15.48
CA PHE A 656 17.15 17.34 -16.88
C PHE A 656 16.17 16.82 -17.93
N SER A 657 15.11 16.10 -17.51
CA SER A 657 14.16 15.56 -18.47
C SER A 657 12.73 16.04 -18.22
N ARG A 658 11.94 16.03 -19.30
CA ARG A 658 10.51 16.28 -19.26
C ARG A 658 9.80 15.41 -20.28
N THR A 659 8.93 14.53 -19.82
CA THR A 659 8.05 13.75 -20.69
C THR A 659 6.66 14.36 -20.69
N LYS A 660 6.18 14.78 -21.86
CA LYS A 660 4.81 15.22 -22.08
C LYS A 660 3.99 14.05 -22.58
N ASN A 661 2.89 13.75 -21.89
CA ASN A 661 1.89 12.77 -22.36
C ASN A 661 0.75 13.53 -23.07
N TYR A 662 0.24 12.97 -24.16
CA TYR A 662 -0.78 13.63 -24.99
C TYR A 662 -2.17 13.04 -24.77
N ASN A 663 -2.28 11.72 -24.59
CA ASN A 663 -3.54 11.02 -24.47
C ASN A 663 -3.69 10.42 -23.07
N PRO A 664 -4.92 10.42 -22.50
CA PRO A 664 -5.20 9.64 -21.31
C PRO A 664 -5.17 8.15 -21.60
N GLU A 665 -4.77 7.36 -20.61
CA GLU A 665 -5.08 5.94 -20.60
C GLU A 665 -6.57 5.76 -20.35
N SER A 666 -7.20 4.86 -21.07
CA SER A 666 -8.65 4.63 -20.99
C SER A 666 -8.97 3.16 -21.02
N ASN A 667 -9.93 2.75 -20.20
CA ASN A 667 -10.39 1.37 -20.13
C ASN A 667 -11.91 1.35 -20.01
N LEU A 668 -12.58 0.62 -20.89
CA LEU A 668 -14.02 0.37 -20.85
C LEU A 668 -14.27 -1.11 -20.61
N ARG A 669 -15.20 -1.43 -19.72
CA ARG A 669 -15.53 -2.80 -19.33
C ARG A 669 -17.03 -2.98 -19.16
N LEU A 670 -17.55 -4.06 -19.70
CA LEU A 670 -18.87 -4.60 -19.43
C LEU A 670 -18.72 -5.95 -18.74
N SER A 671 -19.33 -6.15 -17.60
CA SER A 671 -19.25 -7.36 -16.80
C SER A 671 -20.62 -7.94 -16.54
N TYR A 672 -20.76 -9.26 -16.58
CA TYR A 672 -21.95 -10.00 -16.23
C TYR A 672 -21.64 -11.09 -15.20
N ASN A 673 -22.32 -11.04 -14.05
CA ASN A 673 -22.21 -12.04 -12.98
C ASN A 673 -23.34 -13.04 -13.16
N PHE A 674 -23.06 -14.22 -13.72
CA PHE A 674 -24.05 -15.31 -13.83
C PHE A 674 -24.51 -15.75 -12.44
N THR A 675 -23.54 -15.93 -11.56
CA THR A 675 -23.67 -16.21 -10.13
C THR A 675 -22.63 -15.36 -9.37
N PRO A 676 -22.59 -15.34 -8.03
CA PRO A 676 -21.49 -14.75 -7.27
C PRO A 676 -20.13 -15.35 -7.61
N ASP A 677 -20.12 -16.59 -8.12
CA ASP A 677 -18.92 -17.39 -8.39
C ASP A 677 -18.53 -17.46 -9.87
N ILE A 678 -19.38 -16.99 -10.79
CA ILE A 678 -19.11 -17.02 -12.24
C ILE A 678 -19.27 -15.63 -12.81
N LEU A 679 -18.17 -15.08 -13.34
CA LEU A 679 -18.09 -13.76 -13.95
C LEU A 679 -17.55 -13.87 -15.38
N LEU A 680 -18.22 -13.19 -16.30
CA LEU A 680 -17.71 -12.89 -17.64
C LEU A 680 -17.56 -11.39 -17.79
N SER A 681 -16.44 -10.93 -18.33
CA SER A 681 -16.24 -9.52 -18.65
C SER A 681 -15.63 -9.37 -20.03
N ILE A 682 -16.10 -8.39 -20.77
CA ILE A 682 -15.51 -7.93 -22.02
C ILE A 682 -15.11 -6.48 -21.86
N GLY A 683 -14.05 -6.07 -22.52
CA GLY A 683 -13.62 -4.69 -22.42
C GLY A 683 -12.63 -4.30 -23.51
N CYS A 684 -12.19 -3.06 -23.45
CA CYS A 684 -11.22 -2.50 -24.36
C CYS A 684 -10.32 -1.52 -23.60
N THR A 685 -9.00 -1.70 -23.73
CA THR A 685 -8.00 -0.72 -23.26
C THR A 685 -7.69 0.28 -24.35
N SER A 686 -7.32 1.52 -23.95
CA SER A 686 -6.95 2.62 -24.85
C SER A 686 -8.02 2.95 -25.92
N PHE A 687 -9.31 2.91 -25.53
CA PHE A 687 -10.42 3.12 -26.46
C PHE A 687 -10.55 4.58 -26.93
N ILE A 688 -9.99 5.57 -26.24
CA ILE A 688 -9.92 6.97 -26.70
C ILE A 688 -8.78 7.20 -27.69
N GLY A 689 -7.77 6.33 -27.70
CA GLY A 689 -6.63 6.42 -28.59
C GLY A 689 -5.34 5.91 -27.94
N ASN A 690 -4.37 5.66 -28.77
CA ASN A 690 -3.08 5.15 -28.31
C ASN A 690 -2.33 6.16 -27.46
N PRO A 691 -1.75 5.78 -26.31
CA PRO A 691 -0.88 6.65 -25.53
C PRO A 691 0.30 7.14 -26.38
N ARG A 692 0.51 8.45 -26.33
CA ARG A 692 1.62 9.13 -26.99
C ARG A 692 2.37 9.95 -25.99
N SER A 693 3.70 9.95 -26.09
CA SER A 693 4.56 10.78 -25.25
C SER A 693 5.70 11.41 -26.06
N LYS A 694 6.15 12.57 -25.57
CA LYS A 694 7.38 13.22 -26.03
C LYS A 694 8.27 13.45 -24.83
N THR A 695 9.42 12.79 -24.79
CA THR A 695 10.46 13.05 -23.80
C THR A 695 11.48 14.02 -24.36
N THR A 696 11.83 15.03 -23.59
CA THR A 696 12.92 15.94 -23.88
C THR A 696 13.92 15.84 -22.75
N VAL A 697 15.15 15.50 -23.06
CA VAL A 697 16.30 15.63 -22.16
C VAL A 697 17.14 16.78 -22.66
N SER A 698 17.47 17.73 -21.80
CA SER A 698 18.27 18.92 -22.18
C SER A 698 19.22 19.25 -21.06
N THR A 699 20.51 19.26 -21.39
CA THR A 699 21.60 19.80 -20.57
C THR A 699 22.34 20.91 -21.33
N GLY A 700 23.33 21.54 -20.74
CA GLY A 700 24.19 22.46 -21.46
C GLY A 700 24.99 21.81 -22.60
N ALA A 701 25.17 20.50 -22.53
CA ALA A 701 26.02 19.73 -23.45
C ALA A 701 25.24 19.02 -24.58
N TYR A 702 23.94 18.71 -24.41
CA TYR A 702 23.19 18.03 -25.44
C TYR A 702 21.67 18.17 -25.31
N ARG A 703 20.96 17.88 -26.40
CA ARG A 703 19.50 17.70 -26.42
C ARG A 703 19.13 16.35 -27.02
N ASN A 704 18.18 15.71 -26.39
CA ASN A 704 17.58 14.48 -26.90
C ASN A 704 16.06 14.61 -26.89
N PHE A 705 15.42 14.34 -28.01
CA PHE A 705 13.98 14.26 -28.15
C PHE A 705 13.58 12.85 -28.50
N THR A 706 12.70 12.27 -27.69
CA THR A 706 12.13 10.93 -27.99
C THR A 706 10.63 11.08 -28.11
N HIS A 707 10.08 10.75 -29.27
CA HIS A 707 8.63 10.57 -29.45
C HIS A 707 8.31 9.09 -29.38
N SER A 708 7.27 8.75 -28.64
CA SER A 708 6.83 7.38 -28.46
C SER A 708 5.32 7.27 -28.63
N THR A 709 4.87 6.28 -29.41
CA THR A 709 3.46 5.91 -29.55
C THR A 709 3.34 4.43 -29.27
N LYS A 710 2.65 4.09 -28.18
CA LYS A 710 2.36 2.70 -27.82
C LYS A 710 1.04 2.28 -28.45
N LYS A 711 1.05 1.24 -29.29
CA LYS A 711 -0.19 0.66 -29.87
C LYS A 711 -0.83 -0.24 -28.82
N THR A 712 -1.92 0.22 -28.20
CA THR A 712 -2.57 -0.45 -27.06
C THR A 712 -4.09 -0.47 -27.14
N PHE A 713 -4.68 -0.15 -28.32
CA PHE A 713 -6.09 -0.42 -28.53
C PHE A 713 -6.32 -1.93 -28.52
N THR A 714 -6.84 -2.45 -27.40
CA THR A 714 -6.86 -3.88 -27.15
C THR A 714 -8.22 -4.28 -26.56
N PRO A 715 -9.12 -4.84 -27.39
CA PRO A 715 -10.28 -5.58 -26.90
C PRO A 715 -9.85 -6.82 -26.14
N TRP A 716 -10.58 -7.18 -25.10
CA TRP A 716 -10.27 -8.33 -24.28
C TRP A 716 -11.51 -8.99 -23.70
N VAL A 717 -11.34 -10.26 -23.33
CA VAL A 717 -12.32 -11.07 -22.64
C VAL A 717 -11.70 -11.67 -21.39
N LEU A 718 -12.44 -11.65 -20.27
CA LEU A 718 -12.04 -12.24 -18.99
C LEU A 718 -13.16 -13.15 -18.49
N PHE A 719 -12.79 -14.36 -18.11
CA PHE A 719 -13.63 -15.33 -17.45
C PHE A 719 -13.08 -15.61 -16.05
N ARG A 720 -13.97 -15.70 -15.05
CA ARG A 720 -13.63 -16.15 -13.69
C ARG A 720 -14.66 -17.14 -13.21
N TRP A 721 -14.16 -18.21 -12.63
CA TRP A 721 -14.94 -19.21 -11.92
C TRP A 721 -14.33 -19.48 -10.56
N SER A 722 -15.16 -19.50 -9.50
CA SER A 722 -14.75 -19.80 -8.13
C SER A 722 -15.73 -20.79 -7.49
N ILE A 723 -15.24 -21.54 -6.53
CA ILE A 723 -16.03 -22.43 -5.68
C ILE A 723 -15.66 -22.12 -4.24
N ARG A 724 -16.68 -21.89 -3.40
CA ARG A 724 -16.54 -21.73 -1.95
C ARG A 724 -17.41 -22.76 -1.26
N LYS A 725 -16.82 -23.49 -0.32
CA LYS A 725 -17.56 -24.40 0.57
C LYS A 725 -17.21 -24.03 2.01
N ASN A 726 -18.24 -23.72 2.79
CA ASN A 726 -18.15 -23.45 4.22
C ASN A 726 -19.11 -24.36 4.95
N ASP A 727 -18.82 -24.66 6.21
CA ASP A 727 -19.75 -25.41 7.07
C ASP A 727 -20.94 -24.50 7.44
N LYS A 728 -22.06 -24.69 6.73
CA LYS A 728 -23.24 -23.83 6.84
C LYS A 728 -23.88 -23.84 8.22
N LYS A 729 -23.82 -24.97 8.92
CA LYS A 729 -24.50 -25.15 10.20
C LYS A 729 -23.94 -24.27 11.32
N LYS A 730 -22.61 -24.11 11.36
CA LYS A 730 -21.93 -23.30 12.37
C LYS A 730 -22.02 -21.79 12.04
N ILE A 731 -22.05 -21.46 10.75
CA ILE A 731 -22.20 -20.07 10.29
C ILE A 731 -23.60 -19.54 10.60
N GLU A 732 -24.63 -20.35 10.48
CA GLU A 732 -26.01 -19.95 10.83
C GLU A 732 -26.16 -19.69 12.34
N LEU A 733 -25.59 -20.54 13.20
CA LEU A 733 -25.57 -20.33 14.64
C LEU A 733 -24.79 -19.06 15.05
N GLU A 734 -23.63 -18.83 14.45
CA GLU A 734 -22.86 -17.61 14.70
C GLU A 734 -23.55 -16.35 14.13
N ASN A 735 -24.26 -16.46 12.99
CA ASN A 735 -25.05 -15.36 12.46
C ASN A 735 -26.24 -15.01 13.35
N ASP A 736 -26.87 -15.99 13.98
CA ASP A 736 -28.00 -15.76 14.91
C ASP A 736 -27.52 -15.14 16.22
N ILE A 737 -26.37 -15.59 16.76
CA ILE A 737 -25.71 -14.97 17.92
C ILE A 737 -25.28 -13.53 17.59
N MET A 738 -24.72 -13.30 16.40
CA MET A 738 -24.31 -11.96 15.97
C MET A 738 -25.48 -11.04 15.65
N ARG A 739 -26.62 -11.58 15.17
CA ARG A 739 -27.86 -10.78 15.00
C ARG A 739 -28.36 -10.27 16.36
N ASP A 740 -28.28 -11.08 17.41
CA ASP A 740 -28.63 -10.67 18.75
C ASP A 740 -27.66 -9.61 19.30
N HIS A 741 -26.35 -9.72 19.04
CA HIS A 741 -25.37 -8.70 19.37
C HIS A 741 -25.54 -7.40 18.55
N GLU A 742 -25.76 -7.52 17.23
CA GLU A 742 -26.04 -6.37 16.36
C GLU A 742 -27.35 -5.66 16.76
N ASN A 743 -28.36 -6.38 17.19
CA ASN A 743 -29.63 -5.82 17.68
C ASN A 743 -29.51 -5.15 19.05
N LYS A 744 -28.58 -5.59 19.90
CA LYS A 744 -28.34 -5.00 21.23
C LYS A 744 -27.42 -3.78 21.23
N ILE A 745 -26.52 -3.65 20.24
CA ILE A 745 -25.69 -2.45 20.02
C ILE A 745 -26.53 -1.27 19.49
N LYS A 746 -27.80 -1.47 19.21
CA LYS A 746 -28.71 -0.50 18.56
C LYS A 746 -29.55 0.34 19.51
N LEU A 747 -29.29 0.27 20.79
CA LEU A 747 -29.95 1.14 21.80
C LEU A 747 -29.12 2.35 22.17
#